data_e7309b290dbccfe1329ce52f8ce26485
#
_entry.id   e7309b290dbccfe1329ce52f8ce26485
#
_cell.length_a   1.000
_cell.length_b   1.000
_cell.length_c   1.000
_cell.angle_alpha   90.00
_cell.angle_beta   90.00
_cell.angle_gamma   90.00
#
_symmetry.space_group_name_H-M   'P 1'
#
loop_
_entity.id
_entity.type
_entity.pdbx_description
1 polymer ?
#
loop_
_entity_poly.entity_id
_entity_poly.type
_entity_poly.pdbx_seq_one_letter_code
_entity_poly.pdbx_strand_id
1 'polypeptide(L)'
;MSQVSSVPGTPGLTEAVRELFSEHGALARALYGYEPREGQRRMAEAVAAVLDAGGTLLAEAGTGTGKTLAYLVPAILSGRPVLVSTGTKNLQEQIFFKDLPLLRQALGVAFTATLMKGRSNYLCLHRWELYRDGVEGDASAAQRLIESGDRVLLPIVDAWVRTTETGDRAELRDLPEDVALWKEIAADADTCLGTECPHFDDCFVTRMRRRAAESDVVIVNHHLLCADASVRQSAYGEVIPTCSTLVVDEAHQLEDVATQYFGCSVSPFRVEDLVRDTERVLSAAPLRPGDNDEIHRALARVSDRSRIFFGGLALPFDCRSGDPERRRGVAGALHPAGGADTRVRYTAERLADHFEDGTALTGALDGLDAALALAQQSGSAPAGGEQADNAASAPDIAEALTALQRRAAELSKDLQFLLRAGDPDFVYYVETRGRGRSANADRLASAGSSGRYATRPFLRASPIDVSRIVREALFDRMRAVVLTSATLAVDDSFEYVKGRLGIRHAAELRVASEFDYATQALLYLPRRVPSPKAPAFPEAAAREVIEIVRRSRGRAFVLFTSYSVLRSVQRLVEMALPYPILVQGTAPRTELIDRFRSTPNAVLLATSSFWQGVDVVGDALSCVIVDKLPFASPADPVTAARIDAINARGGDAFADYQVPLAILALQQGLGRLIRHRTDRGVLAVLDPRLRTMGYGRRFLASLPPAPVTHELDAVERFFV
;
A
#
# COMPACT_ATOMS: atom_id res chain seq x y z
N MET A 1 8.89 24.14 32.89
CA MET A 1 7.67 23.76 33.60
C MET A 1 6.83 25.02 33.76
N SER A 2 5.95 25.29 32.84
CA SER A 2 4.97 26.38 32.90
C SER A 2 3.62 25.71 33.10
N GLN A 3 3.06 25.90 34.30
CA GLN A 3 1.70 25.52 34.64
C GLN A 3 0.75 26.35 33.77
N VAL A 4 0.04 25.72 32.86
CA VAL A 4 -1.13 26.34 32.21
C VAL A 4 -2.25 26.28 33.23
N SER A 5 -2.56 27.45 33.80
CA SER A 5 -3.73 27.68 34.66
C SER A 5 -5.00 27.29 33.89
N SER A 6 -5.71 26.27 34.34
CA SER A 6 -7.06 25.98 33.90
C SER A 6 -7.98 27.15 34.30
N VAL A 7 -8.60 27.75 33.30
CA VAL A 7 -9.69 28.70 33.50
C VAL A 7 -10.86 27.93 34.13
N PRO A 8 -11.40 28.32 35.28
CA PRO A 8 -12.54 27.64 35.89
C PRO A 8 -13.77 27.86 35.00
N GLY A 9 -14.33 26.77 34.43
CA GLY A 9 -15.60 26.80 33.71
C GLY A 9 -15.59 26.21 32.30
N THR A 10 -14.43 25.79 31.74
CA THR A 10 -14.40 25.08 30.44
C THR A 10 -14.55 23.58 30.72
N PRO A 11 -15.58 22.90 30.16
CA PRO A 11 -15.72 21.46 30.29
C PRO A 11 -14.47 20.76 29.77
N GLY A 12 -14.02 19.69 30.46
CA GLY A 12 -12.91 18.86 29.96
C GLY A 12 -13.20 18.31 28.57
N LEU A 13 -12.16 18.01 27.78
CA LEU A 13 -12.33 17.51 26.41
C LEU A 13 -13.32 16.33 26.33
N THR A 14 -13.25 15.39 27.27
CA THR A 14 -14.15 14.24 27.35
C THR A 14 -15.61 14.65 27.53
N GLU A 15 -15.88 15.68 28.37
CA GLU A 15 -17.24 16.18 28.62
C GLU A 15 -17.80 16.93 27.42
N ALA A 16 -17.01 17.76 26.77
CA ALA A 16 -17.37 18.43 25.52
C ALA A 16 -17.70 17.43 24.39
N VAL A 17 -16.89 16.38 24.27
CA VAL A 17 -17.12 15.29 23.30
C VAL A 17 -18.41 14.54 23.61
N ARG A 18 -18.70 14.22 24.88
CA ARG A 18 -19.94 13.56 25.30
C ARG A 18 -21.18 14.36 24.93
N GLU A 19 -21.15 15.67 25.14
CA GLU A 19 -22.25 16.54 24.77
C GLU A 19 -22.49 16.58 23.26
N LEU A 20 -21.43 16.69 22.47
CA LEU A 20 -21.50 16.73 21.01
C LEU A 20 -22.12 15.48 20.38
N PHE A 21 -21.84 14.30 20.94
CA PHE A 21 -22.38 13.00 20.47
C PHE A 21 -23.74 12.65 21.11
N SER A 22 -24.33 13.54 21.92
CA SER A 22 -25.67 13.30 22.50
C SER A 22 -26.79 13.45 21.48
N GLU A 23 -27.98 12.99 21.82
CA GLU A 23 -29.21 13.10 20.97
C GLU A 23 -29.56 14.54 20.59
N HIS A 24 -29.19 15.51 21.44
CA HIS A 24 -29.41 16.96 21.23
C HIS A 24 -28.12 17.71 20.96
N GLY A 25 -27.03 16.99 20.73
CA GLY A 25 -25.71 17.56 20.48
C GLY A 25 -25.61 18.30 19.14
N ALA A 26 -24.49 18.98 18.93
CA ALA A 26 -24.27 19.74 17.69
C ALA A 26 -24.23 18.83 16.46
N LEU A 27 -23.71 17.60 16.57
CA LEU A 27 -23.73 16.62 15.48
C LEU A 27 -25.15 16.24 15.07
N ALA A 28 -26.04 16.00 16.03
CA ALA A 28 -27.43 15.67 15.77
C ALA A 28 -28.21 16.81 15.09
N ARG A 29 -27.86 18.06 15.41
CA ARG A 29 -28.49 19.24 14.79
C ARG A 29 -27.97 19.53 13.38
N ALA A 30 -26.69 19.23 13.12
CA ALA A 30 -26.04 19.59 11.86
C ALA A 30 -26.13 18.51 10.80
N LEU A 31 -26.27 17.23 11.19
CA LEU A 31 -26.25 16.10 10.27
C LEU A 31 -27.66 15.55 10.05
N TYR A 32 -28.14 15.73 8.83
CA TYR A 32 -29.44 15.14 8.46
C TYR A 32 -29.40 13.59 8.58
N GLY A 33 -30.34 13.03 9.34
CA GLY A 33 -30.38 11.59 9.59
C GLY A 33 -29.29 11.06 10.53
N TYR A 34 -28.68 11.93 11.35
CA TYR A 34 -27.76 11.49 12.39
C TYR A 34 -28.47 10.61 13.42
N GLU A 35 -27.96 9.43 13.63
CA GLU A 35 -28.39 8.51 14.68
C GLU A 35 -27.32 8.48 15.77
N PRO A 36 -27.63 8.88 17.01
CA PRO A 36 -26.71 8.71 18.14
C PRO A 36 -26.39 7.22 18.34
N ARG A 37 -25.11 6.91 18.40
CA ARG A 37 -24.61 5.55 18.60
C ARG A 37 -23.75 5.49 19.84
N GLU A 38 -24.16 4.67 20.79
CA GLU A 38 -23.46 4.52 22.06
C GLU A 38 -22.00 4.10 21.86
N GLY A 39 -21.75 3.17 20.93
CA GLY A 39 -20.41 2.74 20.59
C GLY A 39 -19.53 3.86 20.04
N GLN A 40 -20.08 4.71 19.17
CA GLN A 40 -19.38 5.88 18.64
C GLN A 40 -19.01 6.87 19.77
N ARG A 41 -19.94 7.16 20.66
CA ARG A 41 -19.73 8.05 21.80
C ARG A 41 -18.65 7.53 22.74
N ARG A 42 -18.73 6.25 23.14
CA ARG A 42 -17.71 5.60 23.99
C ARG A 42 -16.32 5.65 23.36
N MET A 43 -16.21 5.42 22.05
CA MET A 43 -14.95 5.53 21.35
C MET A 43 -14.43 6.97 21.35
N ALA A 44 -15.29 7.96 21.08
CA ALA A 44 -14.90 9.37 21.07
C ALA A 44 -14.44 9.84 22.47
N GLU A 45 -15.13 9.43 23.55
CA GLU A 45 -14.72 9.69 24.94
C GLU A 45 -13.36 9.05 25.28
N ALA A 46 -13.10 7.80 24.84
CA ALA A 46 -11.81 7.14 25.07
C ALA A 46 -10.67 7.81 24.29
N VAL A 47 -10.93 8.25 23.06
CA VAL A 47 -9.97 9.06 22.29
C VAL A 47 -9.68 10.38 23.00
N ALA A 48 -10.70 11.11 23.46
CA ALA A 48 -10.55 12.36 24.21
C ALA A 48 -9.70 12.16 25.47
N ALA A 49 -9.95 11.11 26.23
CA ALA A 49 -9.20 10.79 27.45
C ALA A 49 -7.70 10.57 27.18
N VAL A 50 -7.35 9.85 26.09
CA VAL A 50 -5.95 9.62 25.71
C VAL A 50 -5.30 10.88 25.14
N LEU A 51 -6.05 11.73 24.43
CA LEU A 51 -5.53 13.01 23.95
C LEU A 51 -5.18 13.96 25.14
N ASP A 52 -5.96 13.93 26.21
CA ASP A 52 -5.69 14.72 27.40
C ASP A 52 -4.55 14.15 28.25
N ALA A 53 -4.61 12.87 28.58
CA ALA A 53 -3.65 12.23 29.47
C ALA A 53 -2.32 11.89 28.80
N GLY A 54 -2.31 11.65 27.49
CA GLY A 54 -1.23 11.02 26.77
C GLY A 54 -1.32 9.48 26.83
N GLY A 55 -0.43 8.80 26.09
CA GLY A 55 -0.36 7.33 26.05
C GLY A 55 -0.96 6.74 24.78
N THR A 56 -1.28 5.45 24.81
CA THR A 56 -1.78 4.69 23.64
C THR A 56 -3.17 4.16 23.89
N LEU A 57 -4.05 4.25 22.88
CA LEU A 57 -5.36 3.62 22.83
C LEU A 57 -5.41 2.61 21.68
N LEU A 58 -5.83 1.39 21.97
CA LEU A 58 -6.27 0.40 20.99
C LEU A 58 -7.80 0.36 20.99
N ALA A 59 -8.41 0.75 19.86
CA ALA A 59 -9.85 0.79 19.73
C ALA A 59 -10.33 -0.07 18.57
N GLU A 60 -10.97 -1.20 18.89
CA GLU A 60 -11.73 -1.98 17.91
C GLU A 60 -13.18 -1.49 17.91
N ALA A 61 -13.62 -1.00 16.77
CA ALA A 61 -15.00 -0.60 16.59
C ALA A 61 -15.55 -1.18 15.28
N GLY A 62 -16.56 -2.00 15.37
CA GLY A 62 -17.16 -2.71 14.26
C GLY A 62 -17.56 -1.79 13.10
N THR A 63 -17.86 -2.38 11.95
CA THR A 63 -18.36 -1.62 10.80
C THR A 63 -19.66 -0.90 11.18
N GLY A 64 -19.87 0.29 10.64
CA GLY A 64 -21.07 1.08 10.93
C GLY A 64 -21.02 1.91 12.23
N THR A 65 -20.06 1.74 13.10
CA THR A 65 -19.92 2.54 14.34
C THR A 65 -19.67 4.03 14.09
N GLY A 66 -19.12 4.41 12.92
CA GLY A 66 -18.75 5.80 12.64
C GLY A 66 -17.40 6.19 13.24
N LYS A 67 -16.42 5.29 13.19
CA LYS A 67 -15.04 5.46 13.71
C LYS A 67 -14.41 6.80 13.35
N THR A 68 -14.56 7.22 12.10
CA THR A 68 -13.93 8.44 11.57
C THR A 68 -14.34 9.66 12.37
N LEU A 69 -15.62 9.85 12.62
CA LEU A 69 -16.10 10.96 13.46
C LEU A 69 -15.65 10.79 14.91
N ALA A 70 -15.65 9.55 15.42
CA ALA A 70 -15.28 9.27 16.81
C ALA A 70 -13.83 9.64 17.15
N TYR A 71 -12.89 9.61 16.18
CA TYR A 71 -11.53 10.10 16.43
C TYR A 71 -11.28 11.53 15.92
N LEU A 72 -11.93 11.99 14.85
CA LEU A 72 -11.73 13.34 14.32
C LEU A 72 -12.28 14.42 15.25
N VAL A 73 -13.48 14.21 15.83
CA VAL A 73 -14.10 15.21 16.70
C VAL A 73 -13.21 15.53 17.90
N PRO A 74 -12.79 14.57 18.74
CA PRO A 74 -11.88 14.88 19.84
C PRO A 74 -10.52 15.38 19.38
N ALA A 75 -10.01 14.93 18.21
CA ALA A 75 -8.77 15.41 17.63
C ALA A 75 -8.84 16.92 17.32
N ILE A 76 -9.89 17.38 16.63
CA ILE A 76 -10.12 18.79 16.29
C ILE A 76 -10.31 19.63 17.57
N LEU A 77 -11.15 19.16 18.50
CA LEU A 77 -11.43 19.88 19.74
C LEU A 77 -10.22 19.97 20.68
N SER A 78 -9.24 19.09 20.54
CA SER A 78 -8.03 19.15 21.36
C SER A 78 -7.19 20.39 21.09
N GLY A 79 -7.38 21.09 19.97
CA GLY A 79 -6.61 22.25 19.54
C GLY A 79 -5.12 21.97 19.35
N ARG A 80 -4.72 20.72 19.20
CA ARG A 80 -3.33 20.29 19.00
C ARG A 80 -3.14 19.75 17.59
N PRO A 81 -1.97 19.92 16.94
CA PRO A 81 -1.69 19.30 15.66
C PRO A 81 -1.77 17.78 15.74
N VAL A 82 -2.64 17.19 14.90
CA VAL A 82 -2.91 15.75 14.84
C VAL A 82 -2.56 15.20 13.47
N LEU A 83 -1.78 14.13 13.47
CA LEU A 83 -1.48 13.34 12.29
C LEU A 83 -2.46 12.16 12.20
N VAL A 84 -3.25 12.09 11.12
CA VAL A 84 -4.16 10.98 10.83
C VAL A 84 -3.59 10.16 9.71
N SER A 85 -3.27 8.90 9.97
CA SER A 85 -2.78 7.95 8.97
C SER A 85 -3.84 6.90 8.66
N THR A 86 -4.10 6.65 7.38
CA THR A 86 -5.08 5.67 6.91
C THR A 86 -4.47 4.62 5.99
N GLY A 87 -5.16 3.51 5.77
CA GLY A 87 -4.65 2.40 4.95
C GLY A 87 -4.62 2.69 3.44
N THR A 88 -5.51 3.55 2.91
CA THR A 88 -5.66 3.74 1.46
C THR A 88 -5.85 5.21 1.06
N LYS A 89 -5.50 5.54 -0.21
CA LYS A 89 -5.74 6.89 -0.76
C LYS A 89 -7.23 7.25 -0.76
N ASN A 90 -8.11 6.32 -1.05
CA ASN A 90 -9.57 6.58 -1.08
C ASN A 90 -10.09 6.99 0.30
N LEU A 91 -9.60 6.35 1.38
CA LEU A 91 -9.96 6.75 2.75
C LEU A 91 -9.42 8.13 3.11
N GLN A 92 -8.19 8.47 2.67
CA GLN A 92 -7.66 9.83 2.83
C GLN A 92 -8.58 10.86 2.18
N GLU A 93 -8.97 10.62 0.94
CA GLU A 93 -9.85 11.52 0.16
C GLU A 93 -11.24 11.61 0.79
N GLN A 94 -11.80 10.50 1.27
CA GLN A 94 -13.07 10.50 1.99
C GLN A 94 -13.01 11.39 3.23
N ILE A 95 -11.99 11.24 4.08
CA ILE A 95 -11.83 12.07 5.26
C ILE A 95 -11.72 13.53 4.87
N PHE A 96 -10.88 13.86 3.88
CA PHE A 96 -10.57 15.24 3.52
C PHE A 96 -11.73 15.95 2.82
N PHE A 97 -12.34 15.30 1.81
CA PHE A 97 -13.36 15.94 0.97
C PHE A 97 -14.80 15.75 1.46
N LYS A 98 -15.05 14.79 2.35
CA LYS A 98 -16.40 14.50 2.85
C LYS A 98 -16.53 14.74 4.36
N ASP A 99 -15.70 14.09 5.18
CA ASP A 99 -15.89 14.08 6.62
C ASP A 99 -15.47 15.42 7.27
N LEU A 100 -14.33 16.01 6.90
CA LEU A 100 -13.87 17.29 7.46
C LEU A 100 -14.77 18.49 7.09
N PRO A 101 -15.24 18.66 5.84
CA PRO A 101 -16.20 19.73 5.53
C PRO A 101 -17.49 19.62 6.35
N LEU A 102 -17.99 18.41 6.53
CA LEU A 102 -19.16 18.13 7.37
C LEU A 102 -18.91 18.53 8.85
N LEU A 103 -17.72 18.21 9.39
CA LEU A 103 -17.34 18.59 10.74
C LEU A 103 -17.15 20.11 10.91
N ARG A 104 -16.65 20.82 9.88
CA ARG A 104 -16.58 22.30 9.94
C ARG A 104 -17.95 22.94 10.14
N GLN A 105 -18.98 22.40 9.47
CA GLN A 105 -20.36 22.88 9.64
C GLN A 105 -20.94 22.48 10.99
N ALA A 106 -20.66 21.26 11.46
CA ALA A 106 -21.27 20.72 12.67
C ALA A 106 -20.67 21.29 13.96
N LEU A 107 -19.36 21.48 14.03
CA LEU A 107 -18.66 21.85 15.26
C LEU A 107 -18.65 23.35 15.51
N GLY A 108 -18.81 24.19 14.47
CA GLY A 108 -18.71 25.64 14.59
C GLY A 108 -17.31 26.15 15.03
N VAL A 109 -16.30 25.28 14.99
CA VAL A 109 -14.90 25.58 15.33
C VAL A 109 -14.10 25.71 14.04
N ALA A 110 -13.34 26.79 13.92
CA ALA A 110 -12.39 26.96 12.82
C ALA A 110 -11.19 26.04 13.03
N PHE A 111 -10.85 25.23 12.04
CA PHE A 111 -9.64 24.42 11.99
C PHE A 111 -9.14 24.29 10.55
N THR A 112 -7.84 24.11 10.43
CA THR A 112 -7.15 23.89 9.17
C THR A 112 -6.81 22.40 8.97
N ALA A 113 -6.86 21.95 7.73
CA ALA A 113 -6.51 20.57 7.42
C ALA A 113 -5.79 20.44 6.07
N THR A 114 -4.80 19.57 5.99
CA THR A 114 -4.06 19.29 4.76
C THR A 114 -3.99 17.79 4.49
N LEU A 115 -4.26 17.44 3.23
CA LEU A 115 -4.06 16.10 2.69
C LEU A 115 -2.67 16.01 2.07
N MET A 116 -1.81 15.15 2.62
CA MET A 116 -0.48 14.87 2.08
C MET A 116 -0.46 13.52 1.37
N LYS A 117 0.03 13.51 0.15
CA LYS A 117 0.31 12.30 -0.63
C LYS A 117 1.82 12.21 -0.90
N GLY A 118 2.31 11.04 -1.27
CA GLY A 118 3.70 10.87 -1.72
C GLY A 118 4.00 11.75 -2.94
N ARG A 119 5.26 12.21 -3.08
CA ARG A 119 5.71 13.14 -4.13
C ARG A 119 5.25 12.73 -5.54
N SER A 120 5.33 11.45 -5.88
CA SER A 120 4.94 10.92 -7.20
C SER A 120 3.46 11.12 -7.57
N ASN A 121 2.64 11.62 -6.64
CA ASN A 121 1.26 12.00 -6.93
C ASN A 121 1.14 13.47 -7.39
N TYR A 122 2.22 14.24 -7.33
CA TYR A 122 2.22 15.66 -7.69
C TYR A 122 3.02 15.91 -8.95
N LEU A 123 2.56 16.88 -9.74
CA LEU A 123 3.31 17.42 -10.87
C LEU A 123 4.59 18.12 -10.37
N CYS A 124 5.68 17.93 -11.10
CA CYS A 124 6.89 18.76 -10.98
C CYS A 124 6.93 19.77 -12.13
N LEU A 125 6.83 21.07 -11.82
CA LEU A 125 6.85 22.14 -12.82
C LEU A 125 8.15 22.13 -13.62
N HIS A 126 9.28 21.97 -12.97
CA HIS A 126 10.60 21.89 -13.62
C HIS A 126 10.68 20.72 -14.61
N ARG A 127 10.23 19.53 -14.21
CA ARG A 127 10.23 18.34 -15.10
C ARG A 127 9.24 18.50 -16.24
N TRP A 128 8.10 19.16 -15.98
CA TRP A 128 7.12 19.45 -17.02
C TRP A 128 7.68 20.37 -18.10
N GLU A 129 8.37 21.45 -17.74
CA GLU A 129 9.02 22.36 -18.67
C GLU A 129 10.10 21.66 -19.48
N LEU A 130 11.02 20.94 -18.81
CA LEU A 130 12.05 20.16 -19.50
C LEU A 130 11.45 19.13 -20.48
N TYR A 131 10.34 18.49 -20.09
CA TYR A 131 9.67 17.52 -20.95
C TYR A 131 9.06 18.20 -22.19
N ARG A 132 8.37 19.31 -22.00
CA ARG A 132 7.74 20.08 -23.06
C ARG A 132 8.79 20.62 -24.04
N ASP A 133 9.82 21.27 -23.54
CA ASP A 133 10.89 21.86 -24.35
C ASP A 133 11.68 20.78 -25.12
N GLY A 134 11.91 19.62 -24.50
CA GLY A 134 12.56 18.47 -25.15
C GLY A 134 11.71 17.87 -26.27
N VAL A 135 10.39 17.92 -26.17
CA VAL A 135 9.47 17.46 -27.21
C VAL A 135 9.42 18.45 -28.38
N GLU A 136 9.47 19.74 -28.12
CA GLU A 136 9.47 20.79 -29.17
C GLU A 136 10.81 20.85 -29.93
N GLY A 137 11.92 20.47 -29.27
CA GLY A 137 13.29 20.58 -29.83
C GLY A 137 13.84 19.31 -30.51
N ASP A 138 13.27 18.13 -30.28
CA ASP A 138 13.82 16.84 -30.78
C ASP A 138 12.78 16.00 -31.52
N ALA A 139 12.95 15.84 -32.82
CA ALA A 139 12.09 15.03 -33.68
C ALA A 139 12.04 13.54 -33.24
N SER A 140 13.10 13.03 -32.60
CA SER A 140 13.15 11.64 -32.10
C SER A 140 12.35 11.47 -30.80
N ALA A 141 12.28 12.51 -29.96
CA ALA A 141 11.43 12.56 -28.79
C ALA A 141 9.94 12.65 -29.19
N ALA A 142 9.64 13.49 -30.16
CA ALA A 142 8.29 13.57 -30.74
C ALA A 142 7.83 12.26 -31.37
N GLN A 143 8.72 11.50 -32.02
CA GLN A 143 8.43 10.19 -32.58
C GLN A 143 8.13 9.14 -31.48
N ARG A 144 8.89 9.12 -30.40
CA ARG A 144 8.64 8.23 -29.24
C ARG A 144 7.28 8.46 -28.59
N LEU A 145 6.85 9.73 -28.51
CA LEU A 145 5.51 10.11 -28.02
C LEU A 145 4.37 9.65 -28.92
N ILE A 146 4.59 9.65 -30.23
CA ILE A 146 3.62 9.11 -31.20
C ILE A 146 3.50 7.59 -31.01
N GLU A 147 4.61 6.89 -30.80
CA GLU A 147 4.65 5.44 -30.60
C GLU A 147 4.05 5.02 -29.25
N SER A 148 4.18 5.83 -28.19
CA SER A 148 3.56 5.58 -26.87
C SER A 148 2.07 5.94 -26.82
N GLY A 149 1.55 6.71 -27.77
CA GLY A 149 0.19 7.23 -27.75
C GLY A 149 -0.03 8.40 -26.79
N ASP A 150 1.01 8.87 -26.09
CA ASP A 150 0.92 9.90 -25.04
C ASP A 150 0.74 11.32 -25.62
N ARG A 151 0.97 11.50 -26.93
CA ARG A 151 0.81 12.80 -27.61
C ARG A 151 -0.61 13.38 -27.45
N VAL A 152 -1.63 12.53 -27.39
CA VAL A 152 -3.04 12.96 -27.20
C VAL A 152 -3.27 13.51 -25.79
N LEU A 153 -2.45 13.13 -24.82
CA LEU A 153 -2.59 13.52 -23.42
C LEU A 153 -1.91 14.86 -23.10
N LEU A 154 -0.95 15.30 -23.93
CA LEU A 154 -0.20 16.55 -23.70
C LEU A 154 -1.10 17.79 -23.60
N PRO A 155 -2.08 18.04 -24.51
CA PRO A 155 -2.95 19.22 -24.40
C PRO A 155 -3.81 19.18 -23.14
N ILE A 156 -4.22 18.00 -22.69
CA ILE A 156 -5.01 17.82 -21.47
C ILE A 156 -4.19 18.21 -20.24
N VAL A 157 -2.93 17.72 -20.17
CA VAL A 157 -2.02 18.05 -19.08
C VAL A 157 -1.65 19.53 -19.12
N ASP A 158 -1.34 20.12 -20.29
CA ASP A 158 -0.98 21.52 -20.42
C ASP A 158 -2.12 22.47 -19.97
N ALA A 159 -3.35 22.16 -20.35
CA ALA A 159 -4.52 22.92 -19.90
C ALA A 159 -4.72 22.81 -18.37
N TRP A 160 -4.52 21.62 -17.82
CA TRP A 160 -4.66 21.38 -16.38
C TRP A 160 -3.56 22.06 -15.56
N VAL A 161 -2.31 22.02 -16.02
CA VAL A 161 -1.17 22.67 -15.33
C VAL A 161 -1.42 24.17 -15.10
N ARG A 162 -2.12 24.83 -16.01
CA ARG A 162 -2.45 26.27 -15.91
C ARG A 162 -3.57 26.57 -14.90
N THR A 163 -4.34 25.57 -14.50
CA THR A 163 -5.55 25.76 -13.68
C THR A 163 -5.47 25.08 -12.31
N THR A 164 -4.58 24.09 -12.14
CA THR A 164 -4.47 23.34 -10.91
C THR A 164 -3.89 24.18 -9.78
N GLU A 165 -4.50 24.08 -8.60
CA GLU A 165 -4.00 24.70 -7.37
C GLU A 165 -3.15 23.73 -6.55
N THR A 166 -3.35 22.40 -6.73
CA THR A 166 -2.71 21.36 -5.91
C THR A 166 -1.66 20.58 -6.66
N GLY A 167 -1.75 20.52 -8.00
CA GLY A 167 -0.88 19.68 -8.82
C GLY A 167 -1.06 18.18 -8.58
N ASP A 168 -2.14 17.77 -7.90
CA ASP A 168 -2.41 16.35 -7.59
C ASP A 168 -2.97 15.64 -8.83
N ARG A 169 -2.32 14.54 -9.21
CA ARG A 169 -2.76 13.68 -10.30
C ARG A 169 -4.23 13.24 -10.20
N ALA A 170 -4.77 13.11 -9.00
CA ALA A 170 -6.16 12.70 -8.79
C ALA A 170 -7.18 13.68 -9.41
N GLU A 171 -6.79 14.91 -9.72
CA GLU A 171 -7.61 15.87 -10.46
C GLU A 171 -7.79 15.48 -11.94
N LEU A 172 -6.82 14.74 -12.51
CA LEU A 172 -6.83 14.23 -13.89
C LEU A 172 -7.54 12.88 -13.99
N ARG A 173 -8.87 12.86 -13.91
CA ARG A 173 -9.68 11.63 -13.91
C ARG A 173 -9.58 10.83 -15.20
N ASP A 174 -9.37 11.52 -16.32
CA ASP A 174 -9.30 10.92 -17.66
C ASP A 174 -7.91 10.37 -18.01
N LEU A 175 -6.91 10.53 -17.12
CA LEU A 175 -5.56 10.03 -17.32
C LEU A 175 -5.43 8.58 -16.82
N PRO A 176 -5.08 7.61 -17.68
CA PRO A 176 -4.89 6.21 -17.27
C PRO A 176 -3.87 6.07 -16.13
N GLU A 177 -4.10 5.13 -15.20
CA GLU A 177 -3.24 4.96 -14.02
C GLU A 177 -1.76 4.70 -14.39
N ASP A 178 -1.48 3.92 -15.43
CA ASP A 178 -0.15 3.48 -15.84
C ASP A 178 0.44 4.25 -17.03
N VAL A 179 0.03 5.51 -17.22
CA VAL A 179 0.53 6.31 -18.33
C VAL A 179 2.03 6.65 -18.15
N ALA A 180 2.84 6.43 -19.19
CA ALA A 180 4.28 6.66 -19.16
C ALA A 180 4.60 8.16 -18.96
N LEU A 181 3.83 9.04 -19.57
CA LEU A 181 3.94 10.50 -19.43
C LEU A 181 3.99 10.94 -17.97
N TRP A 182 3.14 10.37 -17.08
CA TRP A 182 3.12 10.80 -15.69
C TRP A 182 4.45 10.53 -14.97
N LYS A 183 5.14 9.44 -15.28
CA LYS A 183 6.45 9.12 -14.69
C LYS A 183 7.53 10.12 -15.07
N GLU A 184 7.40 10.73 -16.24
CA GLU A 184 8.35 11.74 -16.72
C GLU A 184 8.14 13.12 -16.07
N ILE A 185 6.92 13.47 -15.70
CA ILE A 185 6.56 14.80 -15.20
C ILE A 185 6.24 14.85 -13.70
N ALA A 186 6.04 13.70 -13.05
CA ALA A 186 5.77 13.64 -11.60
C ALA A 186 6.98 14.08 -10.79
N ALA A 187 6.72 14.64 -9.61
CA ALA A 187 7.77 14.98 -8.66
C ALA A 187 8.42 13.70 -8.10
N ASP A 188 9.74 13.66 -8.12
CA ASP A 188 10.55 12.58 -7.60
C ASP A 188 11.54 13.10 -6.55
N ALA A 189 11.88 12.26 -5.57
CA ALA A 189 12.86 12.61 -4.55
C ALA A 189 14.28 12.70 -5.13
N ASP A 190 14.56 11.82 -6.08
CA ASP A 190 15.90 11.59 -6.60
C ASP A 190 16.32 12.67 -7.61
N THR A 191 15.35 13.33 -8.26
CA THR A 191 15.61 14.37 -9.29
C THR A 191 15.19 15.77 -8.85
N CYS A 192 14.76 15.93 -7.59
CA CYS A 192 14.34 17.22 -7.04
C CYS A 192 15.54 18.09 -6.68
N LEU A 193 15.60 19.31 -7.23
CA LEU A 193 16.65 20.29 -6.96
C LEU A 193 16.50 20.99 -5.59
N GLY A 194 15.46 20.65 -4.81
CA GLY A 194 15.29 21.26 -3.49
C GLY A 194 15.07 22.77 -3.53
N THR A 195 15.80 23.49 -2.68
CA THR A 195 15.74 24.96 -2.56
C THR A 195 16.30 25.69 -3.77
N GLU A 196 17.16 25.05 -4.55
CA GLU A 196 17.78 25.61 -5.75
C GLU A 196 16.89 25.50 -7.01
N CYS A 197 15.71 24.89 -6.87
CA CYS A 197 14.76 24.77 -7.98
C CYS A 197 14.18 26.14 -8.36
N PRO A 198 14.21 26.56 -9.65
CA PRO A 198 13.63 27.84 -10.09
C PRO A 198 12.12 27.94 -9.77
N HIS A 199 11.45 26.81 -9.60
CA HIS A 199 10.03 26.72 -9.23
C HIS A 199 9.81 26.41 -7.75
N PHE A 200 10.78 26.61 -6.86
CA PHE A 200 10.70 26.18 -5.46
C PHE A 200 9.49 26.74 -4.73
N ASP A 201 9.18 28.03 -4.90
CA ASP A 201 8.03 28.68 -4.25
C ASP A 201 6.69 28.27 -4.84
N ASP A 202 6.63 27.99 -6.14
CA ASP A 202 5.45 27.52 -6.85
C ASP A 202 5.29 26.00 -6.82
N CYS A 203 6.32 25.28 -6.34
CA CYS A 203 6.32 23.82 -6.27
C CYS A 203 5.15 23.28 -5.47
N PHE A 204 4.32 22.45 -6.07
CA PHE A 204 3.15 21.86 -5.42
C PHE A 204 3.50 21.04 -4.18
N VAL A 205 4.63 20.33 -4.18
CA VAL A 205 5.12 19.58 -3.01
C VAL A 205 5.56 20.54 -1.89
N THR A 206 6.27 21.62 -2.21
CA THR A 206 6.67 22.64 -1.23
C THR A 206 5.45 23.34 -0.64
N ARG A 207 4.52 23.78 -1.48
CA ARG A 207 3.25 24.41 -1.05
C ARG A 207 2.42 23.47 -0.14
N MET A 208 2.30 22.19 -0.53
CA MET A 208 1.61 21.18 0.28
C MET A 208 2.27 21.01 1.66
N ARG A 209 3.62 20.95 1.74
CA ARG A 209 4.36 20.83 3.00
C ARG A 209 4.20 22.07 3.89
N ARG A 210 4.27 23.28 3.30
CA ARG A 210 4.03 24.54 4.04
C ARG A 210 2.63 24.55 4.64
N ARG A 211 1.59 24.23 3.84
CA ARG A 211 0.20 24.10 4.32
C ARG A 211 0.07 23.06 5.44
N ALA A 212 0.74 21.92 5.30
CA ALA A 212 0.69 20.87 6.33
C ALA A 212 1.32 21.32 7.66
N ALA A 213 2.41 22.08 7.60
CA ALA A 213 3.07 22.62 8.82
C ALA A 213 2.18 23.62 9.58
N GLU A 214 1.24 24.28 8.90
CA GLU A 214 0.31 25.25 9.45
C GLU A 214 -1.07 24.64 9.79
N SER A 215 -1.24 23.31 9.56
CA SER A 215 -2.53 22.64 9.72
C SER A 215 -2.71 22.01 11.08
N ASP A 216 -3.94 22.11 11.62
CA ASP A 216 -4.35 21.43 12.85
C ASP A 216 -4.52 19.93 12.62
N VAL A 217 -4.93 19.52 11.41
CA VAL A 217 -5.11 18.10 11.02
C VAL A 217 -4.34 17.81 9.75
N VAL A 218 -3.38 16.89 9.84
CA VAL A 218 -2.61 16.40 8.68
C VAL A 218 -3.03 14.98 8.37
N ILE A 219 -3.48 14.74 7.13
CA ILE A 219 -3.95 13.41 6.69
C ILE A 219 -2.92 12.80 5.76
N VAL A 220 -2.46 11.59 6.09
CA VAL A 220 -1.50 10.80 5.32
C VAL A 220 -1.99 9.37 5.12
N ASN A 221 -1.32 8.58 4.29
CA ASN A 221 -1.47 7.12 4.33
C ASN A 221 -0.32 6.46 5.10
N HIS A 222 -0.49 5.18 5.45
CA HIS A 222 0.55 4.42 6.16
C HIS A 222 1.87 4.36 5.40
N HIS A 223 1.82 4.36 4.07
CA HIS A 223 3.02 4.37 3.24
C HIS A 223 3.83 5.66 3.44
N LEU A 224 3.18 6.82 3.43
CA LEU A 224 3.86 8.09 3.65
C LEU A 224 4.34 8.22 5.11
N LEU A 225 3.55 7.73 6.07
CA LEU A 225 3.94 7.68 7.49
C LEU A 225 5.22 6.87 7.70
N CYS A 226 5.31 5.67 7.12
CA CYS A 226 6.50 4.81 7.23
C CYS A 226 7.68 5.37 6.43
N ALA A 227 7.45 6.01 5.28
CA ALA A 227 8.47 6.68 4.50
C ALA A 227 9.10 7.85 5.28
N ASP A 228 8.28 8.69 5.91
CA ASP A 228 8.76 9.77 6.78
C ASP A 228 9.57 9.24 7.96
N ALA A 229 9.07 8.19 8.63
CA ALA A 229 9.78 7.56 9.74
C ALA A 229 11.17 7.01 9.35
N SER A 230 11.28 6.46 8.14
CA SER A 230 12.56 5.98 7.59
C SER A 230 13.51 7.15 7.30
N VAL A 231 13.02 8.26 6.70
CA VAL A 231 13.81 9.45 6.40
C VAL A 231 14.29 10.13 7.68
N ARG A 232 13.47 10.21 8.72
CA ARG A 232 13.84 10.79 10.02
C ARG A 232 14.93 10.00 10.77
N GLN A 233 15.11 8.72 10.46
CA GLN A 233 16.24 7.93 10.99
C GLN A 233 17.55 8.25 10.28
N SER A 234 17.49 8.84 9.09
CA SER A 234 18.63 9.36 8.34
C SER A 234 18.80 10.87 8.60
N ALA A 235 19.94 11.44 8.27
CA ALA A 235 20.23 12.87 8.47
C ALA A 235 19.45 13.82 7.55
N TYR A 236 18.43 13.36 6.83
CA TYR A 236 17.79 14.07 5.70
C TYR A 236 16.50 14.85 6.03
N GLY A 237 16.18 15.04 7.31
CA GLY A 237 15.07 15.90 7.70
C GLY A 237 13.72 15.17 7.79
N GLU A 238 12.62 15.92 7.72
CA GLU A 238 11.26 15.42 7.86
C GLU A 238 10.44 15.67 6.58
N VAL A 239 9.55 14.74 6.28
CA VAL A 239 8.59 14.88 5.17
C VAL A 239 7.24 15.38 5.69
N ILE A 240 6.79 14.82 6.82
CA ILE A 240 5.56 15.17 7.52
C ILE A 240 5.91 16.13 8.66
N PRO A 241 5.18 17.23 8.88
CA PRO A 241 5.45 18.13 10.00
C PRO A 241 5.31 17.41 11.35
N THR A 242 6.04 17.89 12.34
CA THR A 242 6.00 17.33 13.69
C THR A 242 4.62 17.53 14.34
N CYS A 243 3.93 16.43 14.60
CA CYS A 243 2.68 16.38 15.36
C CYS A 243 2.91 15.67 16.70
N SER A 244 2.17 16.07 17.73
CA SER A 244 2.24 15.44 19.05
C SER A 244 1.30 14.24 19.21
N THR A 245 0.36 14.10 18.30
CA THR A 245 -0.70 13.07 18.31
C THR A 245 -0.73 12.33 16.99
N LEU A 246 -0.83 11.02 17.06
CA LEU A 246 -0.97 10.14 15.91
C LEU A 246 -2.26 9.31 16.02
N VAL A 247 -3.10 9.38 15.01
CA VAL A 247 -4.24 8.47 14.81
C VAL A 247 -3.91 7.53 13.64
N VAL A 248 -3.93 6.24 13.87
CA VAL A 248 -3.74 5.20 12.86
C VAL A 248 -5.07 4.51 12.62
N ASP A 249 -5.73 4.85 11.53
CA ASP A 249 -6.98 4.20 11.10
C ASP A 249 -6.66 3.00 10.18
N GLU A 250 -7.40 1.92 10.30
CA GLU A 250 -7.09 0.62 9.70
C GLU A 250 -5.70 0.08 10.14
N ALA A 251 -5.43 0.20 11.44
CA ALA A 251 -4.14 -0.10 12.08
C ALA A 251 -3.63 -1.53 11.83
N HIS A 252 -4.52 -2.47 11.51
CA HIS A 252 -4.17 -3.84 11.12
C HIS A 252 -3.25 -3.93 9.88
N GLN A 253 -3.18 -2.86 9.05
CA GLN A 253 -2.33 -2.82 7.86
C GLN A 253 -0.92 -2.29 8.14
N LEU A 254 -0.71 -1.65 9.29
CA LEU A 254 0.53 -0.93 9.58
C LEU A 254 1.76 -1.86 9.59
N GLU A 255 1.62 -3.07 10.12
CA GLU A 255 2.71 -4.06 10.14
C GLU A 255 3.23 -4.40 8.74
N ASP A 256 2.32 -4.70 7.81
CA ASP A 256 2.69 -5.08 6.43
C ASP A 256 3.34 -3.91 5.69
N VAL A 257 2.82 -2.70 5.87
CA VAL A 257 3.40 -1.49 5.28
C VAL A 257 4.78 -1.22 5.86
N ALA A 258 4.93 -1.28 7.18
CA ALA A 258 6.21 -1.10 7.87
C ALA A 258 7.26 -2.13 7.40
N THR A 259 6.87 -3.40 7.24
CA THR A 259 7.75 -4.47 6.74
C THR A 259 8.31 -4.15 5.35
N GLN A 260 7.52 -3.48 4.49
CA GLN A 260 7.98 -3.07 3.16
C GLN A 260 8.92 -1.87 3.21
N TYR A 261 8.62 -0.86 4.05
CA TYR A 261 9.36 0.41 4.10
C TYR A 261 10.68 0.32 4.86
N PHE A 262 10.74 -0.45 5.93
CA PHE A 262 11.97 -0.68 6.69
C PHE A 262 12.82 -1.81 6.12
N GLY A 263 12.47 -2.29 4.94
CA GLY A 263 13.28 -3.20 4.13
C GLY A 263 14.22 -2.48 3.18
N CYS A 264 15.07 -3.25 2.51
CA CYS A 264 15.97 -2.79 1.48
C CYS A 264 15.61 -3.45 0.13
N SER A 265 15.75 -2.70 -0.98
CA SER A 265 15.43 -3.23 -2.31
C SER A 265 16.32 -2.62 -3.39
N VAL A 266 16.95 -3.48 -4.19
CA VAL A 266 17.69 -3.11 -5.39
C VAL A 266 17.08 -3.78 -6.61
N SER A 267 16.90 -3.02 -7.69
CA SER A 267 16.29 -3.49 -8.94
C SER A 267 17.01 -2.92 -10.15
N PRO A 268 16.89 -3.55 -11.33
CA PRO A 268 17.43 -2.97 -12.56
C PRO A 268 16.87 -1.57 -12.84
N PHE A 269 15.63 -1.29 -12.42
CA PHE A 269 15.01 0.04 -12.61
C PHE A 269 15.72 1.14 -11.83
N ARG A 270 16.11 0.91 -10.56
CA ARG A 270 16.86 1.90 -9.77
C ARG A 270 18.22 2.21 -10.41
N VAL A 271 18.86 1.19 -11.03
CA VAL A 271 20.13 1.38 -11.75
C VAL A 271 19.92 2.13 -13.06
N GLU A 272 18.92 1.73 -13.86
CA GLU A 272 18.54 2.37 -15.13
C GLU A 272 18.15 3.84 -14.91
N ASP A 273 17.42 4.15 -13.82
CA ASP A 273 17.04 5.51 -13.46
C ASP A 273 18.26 6.36 -13.09
N LEU A 274 19.19 5.82 -12.29
CA LEU A 274 20.46 6.51 -11.97
C LEU A 274 21.26 6.83 -13.24
N VAL A 275 21.40 5.88 -14.15
CA VAL A 275 22.13 6.05 -15.42
C VAL A 275 21.46 7.14 -16.27
N ARG A 276 20.16 7.06 -16.50
CA ARG A 276 19.39 8.01 -17.31
C ARG A 276 19.44 9.42 -16.74
N ASP A 277 19.28 9.57 -15.43
CA ASP A 277 19.30 10.87 -14.77
C ASP A 277 20.71 11.50 -14.84
N THR A 278 21.77 10.69 -14.70
CA THR A 278 23.14 11.15 -14.89
C THR A 278 23.39 11.62 -16.32
N GLU A 279 22.98 10.84 -17.34
CA GLU A 279 23.07 11.24 -18.75
C GLU A 279 22.31 12.54 -19.03
N ARG A 280 21.14 12.74 -18.43
CA ARG A 280 20.35 13.97 -18.57
C ARG A 280 21.09 15.19 -18.00
N VAL A 281 21.69 15.07 -16.82
CA VAL A 281 22.48 16.15 -16.20
C VAL A 281 23.70 16.49 -17.04
N LEU A 282 24.42 15.49 -17.56
CA LEU A 282 25.59 15.70 -18.46
C LEU A 282 25.20 16.38 -19.79
N SER A 283 24.00 16.09 -20.31
CA SER A 283 23.52 16.70 -21.55
C SER A 283 23.07 18.15 -21.35
N ALA A 284 22.55 18.50 -20.17
CA ALA A 284 22.09 19.85 -19.85
C ALA A 284 23.27 20.82 -19.51
N ALA A 285 24.38 20.27 -19.04
CA ALA A 285 25.49 21.08 -18.57
C ALA A 285 26.82 20.41 -18.95
N PRO A 286 27.56 20.94 -19.97
CA PRO A 286 28.80 20.36 -20.40
C PRO A 286 29.88 20.55 -19.33
N LEU A 287 30.36 19.44 -18.79
CA LEU A 287 31.54 19.36 -17.94
C LEU A 287 32.81 19.46 -18.79
N ARG A 288 33.98 19.53 -18.15
CA ARG A 288 35.25 19.40 -18.87
C ARG A 288 35.25 18.08 -19.68
N PRO A 289 35.76 18.08 -20.92
CA PRO A 289 35.71 16.87 -21.77
C PRO A 289 36.25 15.61 -21.10
N GLY A 290 37.33 15.71 -20.31
CA GLY A 290 37.92 14.57 -19.61
C GLY A 290 37.03 13.99 -18.50
N ASP A 291 36.37 14.84 -17.73
CA ASP A 291 35.45 14.44 -16.66
C ASP A 291 34.17 13.81 -17.27
N ASN A 292 33.67 14.40 -18.35
CA ASN A 292 32.52 13.89 -19.08
C ASN A 292 32.79 12.49 -19.63
N ASP A 293 33.94 12.26 -20.28
CA ASP A 293 34.32 10.96 -20.81
C ASP A 293 34.49 9.90 -19.70
N GLU A 294 34.98 10.28 -18.52
CA GLU A 294 35.16 9.37 -17.37
C GLU A 294 33.78 8.92 -16.84
N ILE A 295 32.84 9.87 -16.64
CA ILE A 295 31.52 9.56 -16.18
C ILE A 295 30.78 8.68 -17.20
N HIS A 296 30.84 8.96 -18.51
CA HIS A 296 30.26 8.12 -19.54
C HIS A 296 30.80 6.68 -19.54
N ARG A 297 32.12 6.52 -19.33
CA ARG A 297 32.74 5.19 -19.19
C ARG A 297 32.26 4.47 -17.92
N ALA A 298 32.07 5.19 -16.81
CA ALA A 298 31.53 4.63 -15.57
C ALA A 298 30.07 4.19 -15.76
N LEU A 299 29.24 5.02 -16.41
CA LEU A 299 27.82 4.69 -16.71
C LEU A 299 27.69 3.44 -17.59
N ALA A 300 28.54 3.33 -18.64
CA ALA A 300 28.54 2.14 -19.49
C ALA A 300 28.88 0.87 -18.69
N ARG A 301 29.86 0.95 -17.78
CA ARG A 301 30.22 -0.14 -16.86
C ARG A 301 29.07 -0.51 -15.94
N VAL A 302 28.40 0.46 -15.31
CA VAL A 302 27.25 0.25 -14.43
C VAL A 302 26.12 -0.46 -15.20
N SER A 303 25.79 0.04 -16.38
CA SER A 303 24.74 -0.55 -17.24
C SER A 303 25.03 -2.00 -17.63
N ASP A 304 26.28 -2.29 -18.05
CA ASP A 304 26.70 -3.64 -18.44
C ASP A 304 26.69 -4.61 -17.25
N ARG A 305 27.24 -4.20 -16.11
CA ARG A 305 27.25 -5.04 -14.90
C ARG A 305 25.86 -5.27 -14.34
N SER A 306 24.99 -4.26 -14.37
CA SER A 306 23.57 -4.39 -14.00
C SER A 306 22.88 -5.44 -14.88
N ARG A 307 23.06 -5.38 -16.19
CA ARG A 307 22.43 -6.33 -17.12
C ARG A 307 22.91 -7.77 -16.87
N ILE A 308 24.20 -7.97 -16.61
CA ILE A 308 24.79 -9.30 -16.32
C ILE A 308 24.22 -9.83 -15.01
N PHE A 309 24.29 -9.06 -13.92
CA PHE A 309 23.84 -9.47 -12.59
C PHE A 309 22.33 -9.81 -12.56
N PHE A 310 21.49 -8.87 -12.96
CA PHE A 310 20.04 -9.11 -12.95
C PHE A 310 19.58 -10.11 -14.00
N GLY A 311 20.30 -10.23 -15.12
CA GLY A 311 20.07 -11.28 -16.12
C GLY A 311 20.33 -12.68 -15.57
N GLY A 312 21.37 -12.83 -14.75
CA GLY A 312 21.65 -14.07 -14.01
C GLY A 312 20.57 -14.42 -12.99
N LEU A 313 20.10 -13.44 -12.23
CA LEU A 313 19.03 -13.61 -11.22
C LEU A 313 17.66 -13.93 -11.83
N ALA A 314 17.41 -13.59 -13.08
CA ALA A 314 16.15 -13.90 -13.79
C ALA A 314 16.01 -15.38 -14.15
N LEU A 315 17.10 -16.16 -14.16
CA LEU A 315 17.08 -17.61 -14.36
C LEU A 315 16.62 -18.28 -13.05
N PRO A 316 15.71 -19.29 -13.10
CA PRO A 316 15.24 -19.95 -11.90
C PRO A 316 16.43 -20.52 -11.11
N PHE A 317 16.53 -20.13 -9.82
CA PHE A 317 17.55 -20.57 -8.86
C PHE A 317 17.69 -22.10 -8.74
N ASP A 318 16.70 -22.86 -9.22
CA ASP A 318 16.59 -24.32 -9.03
C ASP A 318 17.08 -25.18 -10.21
N CYS A 319 17.51 -24.60 -11.34
CA CYS A 319 17.91 -25.41 -12.49
C CYS A 319 19.27 -26.11 -12.36
N ARG A 320 20.08 -25.79 -11.33
CA ARG A 320 21.46 -26.29 -11.18
C ARG A 320 21.69 -27.29 -10.04
N SER A 321 20.73 -27.45 -9.11
CA SER A 321 20.85 -28.54 -8.12
C SER A 321 20.48 -29.89 -8.78
N GLY A 322 21.46 -30.79 -8.86
CA GLY A 322 21.33 -32.11 -9.51
C GLY A 322 20.45 -33.11 -8.76
N ASP A 323 19.55 -32.70 -7.90
CA ASP A 323 18.67 -33.58 -7.13
C ASP A 323 17.32 -33.80 -7.83
N PRO A 324 17.04 -35.02 -8.36
CA PRO A 324 15.81 -35.31 -9.12
C PRO A 324 14.53 -35.29 -8.26
N GLU A 325 14.59 -35.49 -6.94
CA GLU A 325 13.41 -35.50 -6.08
C GLU A 325 12.93 -34.08 -5.75
N ARG A 326 13.83 -33.11 -5.63
CA ARG A 326 13.47 -31.69 -5.47
C ARG A 326 12.84 -31.07 -6.70
N ARG A 327 13.19 -31.56 -7.92
CA ARG A 327 12.59 -31.09 -9.18
C ARG A 327 11.07 -31.33 -9.26
N ARG A 328 10.54 -32.37 -8.63
CA ARG A 328 9.10 -32.67 -8.65
C ARG A 328 8.27 -31.80 -7.70
N GLY A 329 8.84 -31.32 -6.60
CA GLY A 329 8.15 -30.44 -5.64
C GLY A 329 8.09 -28.98 -6.10
N VAL A 330 9.12 -28.50 -6.79
CA VAL A 330 9.29 -27.10 -7.17
C VAL A 330 8.73 -26.80 -8.57
N ALA A 331 8.72 -27.76 -9.48
CA ALA A 331 8.11 -27.59 -10.81
C ALA A 331 6.60 -27.27 -10.77
N GLY A 332 5.90 -27.65 -9.68
CA GLY A 332 4.52 -27.26 -9.42
C GLY A 332 4.34 -25.83 -8.88
N ALA A 333 5.40 -25.23 -8.33
CA ALA A 333 5.37 -23.89 -7.72
C ALA A 333 5.92 -22.78 -8.65
N LEU A 334 6.68 -23.14 -9.70
CA LEU A 334 7.44 -22.20 -10.53
C LEU A 334 6.75 -21.73 -11.81
N HIS A 335 5.60 -22.28 -12.18
CA HIS A 335 4.78 -21.78 -13.29
C HIS A 335 3.31 -21.63 -12.87
N PRO A 336 2.93 -20.57 -12.14
CA PRO A 336 1.55 -20.16 -12.17
C PRO A 336 1.28 -19.64 -13.59
N ALA A 337 0.51 -20.38 -14.35
CA ALA A 337 -0.04 -19.90 -15.61
C ALA A 337 -0.85 -18.63 -15.33
N GLY A 338 -0.27 -17.46 -15.54
CA GLY A 338 -0.89 -16.14 -15.37
C GLY A 338 -0.19 -15.28 -14.34
N GLY A 339 0.85 -14.55 -14.74
CA GLY A 339 1.24 -13.24 -14.23
C GLY A 339 1.34 -12.98 -12.71
N ALA A 340 1.46 -13.99 -11.85
CA ALA A 340 1.59 -13.81 -10.42
C ALA A 340 3.05 -13.49 -10.05
N ASP A 341 3.24 -12.54 -9.13
CA ASP A 341 4.53 -12.22 -8.53
C ASP A 341 5.07 -13.45 -7.81
N THR A 342 6.33 -13.81 -8.09
CA THR A 342 7.01 -14.90 -7.40
C THR A 342 8.09 -14.35 -6.48
N ARG A 343 8.17 -14.90 -5.25
CA ARG A 343 9.17 -14.55 -4.26
C ARG A 343 9.95 -15.80 -3.86
N VAL A 344 11.26 -15.78 -3.98
CA VAL A 344 12.14 -16.91 -3.67
C VAL A 344 13.16 -16.49 -2.63
N ARG A 345 13.15 -17.13 -1.44
CA ARG A 345 14.13 -16.87 -0.38
C ARG A 345 15.53 -17.34 -0.80
N TYR A 346 16.54 -16.54 -0.48
CA TYR A 346 17.94 -16.91 -0.66
C TYR A 346 18.76 -16.71 0.63
N THR A 347 19.92 -17.37 0.67
CA THR A 347 21.00 -17.18 1.65
C THR A 347 22.25 -16.77 0.89
N ALA A 348 23.28 -16.30 1.59
CA ALA A 348 24.57 -15.99 0.98
C ALA A 348 25.15 -17.16 0.15
N GLU A 349 25.00 -18.39 0.63
CA GLU A 349 25.44 -19.60 -0.09
C GLU A 349 24.68 -19.82 -1.39
N ARG A 350 23.37 -19.58 -1.42
CA ARG A 350 22.56 -19.70 -2.63
C ARG A 350 22.81 -18.59 -3.64
N LEU A 351 23.27 -17.44 -3.16
CA LEU A 351 23.65 -16.30 -4.01
C LEU A 351 25.10 -16.42 -4.50
N ALA A 352 25.89 -17.38 -4.03
CA ALA A 352 27.33 -17.50 -4.31
C ALA A 352 27.65 -17.49 -5.81
N ASP A 353 26.83 -18.14 -6.64
CA ASP A 353 27.01 -18.16 -8.12
C ASP A 353 26.85 -16.77 -8.77
N HIS A 354 26.19 -15.82 -8.08
CA HIS A 354 25.94 -14.45 -8.57
C HIS A 354 26.72 -13.40 -7.77
N PHE A 355 27.51 -13.83 -6.77
CA PHE A 355 28.21 -12.93 -5.87
C PHE A 355 29.29 -12.11 -6.58
N GLU A 356 30.03 -12.73 -7.50
CA GLU A 356 31.06 -12.03 -8.31
C GLU A 356 30.45 -10.98 -9.21
N ASP A 357 29.34 -11.28 -9.88
CA ASP A 357 28.63 -10.33 -10.73
C ASP A 357 28.04 -9.17 -9.92
N GLY A 358 27.48 -9.48 -8.74
CA GLY A 358 26.98 -8.47 -7.79
C GLY A 358 28.08 -7.58 -7.26
N THR A 359 29.25 -8.14 -6.89
CA THR A 359 30.41 -7.38 -6.45
C THR A 359 31.00 -6.51 -7.59
N ALA A 360 30.99 -7.02 -8.82
CA ALA A 360 31.40 -6.25 -9.99
C ALA A 360 30.45 -5.07 -10.25
N LEU A 361 29.15 -5.21 -10.04
CA LEU A 361 28.19 -4.09 -10.10
C LEU A 361 28.43 -3.09 -8.97
N THR A 362 28.67 -3.54 -7.74
CA THR A 362 29.03 -2.68 -6.62
C THR A 362 30.27 -1.84 -6.94
N GLY A 363 31.35 -2.48 -7.43
CA GLY A 363 32.58 -1.77 -7.83
C GLY A 363 32.37 -0.79 -9.00
N ALA A 364 31.43 -1.08 -9.91
CA ALA A 364 31.05 -0.15 -10.96
C ALA A 364 30.32 1.09 -10.42
N LEU A 365 29.41 0.90 -9.43
CA LEU A 365 28.72 1.99 -8.73
C LEU A 365 29.70 2.85 -7.91
N ASP A 366 30.64 2.23 -7.21
CA ASP A 366 31.72 2.96 -6.48
C ASP A 366 32.58 3.74 -7.45
N GLY A 367 32.87 3.20 -8.64
CA GLY A 367 33.59 3.90 -9.70
C GLY A 367 32.80 5.09 -10.26
N LEU A 368 31.46 4.99 -10.37
CA LEU A 368 30.65 6.13 -10.77
C LEU A 368 30.59 7.21 -9.67
N ASP A 369 30.48 6.83 -8.41
CA ASP A 369 30.53 7.72 -7.25
C ASP A 369 31.86 8.54 -7.27
N ALA A 370 32.99 7.87 -7.46
CA ALA A 370 34.31 8.52 -7.55
C ALA A 370 34.45 9.48 -8.76
N ALA A 371 33.90 9.08 -9.93
CA ALA A 371 33.92 9.93 -11.12
C ALA A 371 33.09 11.20 -10.94
N LEU A 372 31.92 11.09 -10.34
CA LEU A 372 31.05 12.24 -10.00
C LEU A 372 31.72 13.18 -8.98
N ALA A 373 32.38 12.62 -7.95
CA ALA A 373 33.12 13.40 -6.95
C ALA A 373 34.28 14.19 -7.58
N LEU A 374 35.01 13.58 -8.50
CA LEU A 374 36.10 14.27 -9.20
C LEU A 374 35.57 15.41 -10.08
N ALA A 375 34.47 15.19 -10.80
CA ALA A 375 33.86 16.23 -11.63
C ALA A 375 33.39 17.44 -10.81
N GLN A 376 32.89 17.25 -9.61
CA GLN A 376 32.53 18.34 -8.69
C GLN A 376 33.73 19.18 -8.30
N GLN A 377 34.87 18.55 -7.96
CA GLN A 377 36.07 19.24 -7.57
C GLN A 377 36.68 20.04 -8.75
N SER A 378 36.60 19.48 -9.96
CA SER A 378 37.10 20.12 -11.19
C SER A 378 36.23 21.32 -11.63
N GLY A 379 34.93 21.27 -11.40
CA GLY A 379 33.97 22.35 -11.72
C GLY A 379 34.09 23.58 -10.83
N SER A 380 34.71 23.45 -9.65
CA SER A 380 34.94 24.55 -8.71
C SER A 380 36.10 25.45 -9.07
N ALA A 381 36.91 25.15 -10.10
CA ALA A 381 38.01 25.98 -10.56
C ALA A 381 37.55 26.96 -11.66
N PRO A 382 37.78 28.29 -11.52
CA PRO A 382 37.32 29.26 -12.51
C PRO A 382 37.99 28.99 -13.87
N ALA A 383 37.18 28.63 -14.86
CA ALA A 383 37.61 28.68 -16.26
C ALA A 383 37.78 30.16 -16.65
N GLY A 384 39.02 30.62 -16.77
CA GLY A 384 39.30 31.93 -17.34
C GLY A 384 38.86 31.96 -18.80
N GLY A 385 37.86 32.76 -19.12
CA GLY A 385 37.41 32.99 -20.48
C GLY A 385 35.98 33.51 -20.54
N GLU A 386 35.81 34.69 -21.11
CA GLU A 386 34.60 35.48 -21.26
C GLU A 386 33.45 34.76 -21.98
N GLN A 387 32.23 35.06 -21.53
CA GLN A 387 30.93 34.95 -22.24
C GLN A 387 30.30 33.55 -22.40
N ALA A 388 29.32 33.30 -21.53
CA ALA A 388 28.17 32.49 -21.89
C ALA A 388 26.91 32.98 -21.10
N ASP A 389 26.10 33.80 -21.72
CA ASP A 389 24.89 34.41 -21.18
C ASP A 389 23.68 33.43 -21.13
N ASN A 390 23.88 32.10 -21.23
CA ASN A 390 22.78 31.11 -21.20
C ASN A 390 23.18 29.74 -20.62
N ALA A 391 24.14 29.68 -19.69
CA ALA A 391 24.42 28.42 -18.98
C ALA A 391 23.69 28.39 -17.65
N ALA A 392 23.00 27.29 -17.35
CA ALA A 392 22.51 26.97 -16.00
C ALA A 392 23.64 27.32 -15.00
N SER A 393 23.31 27.99 -13.90
CA SER A 393 24.29 28.52 -12.99
C SER A 393 25.21 27.42 -12.43
N ALA A 394 26.48 27.65 -12.30
CA ALA A 394 27.46 26.68 -11.79
C ALA A 394 27.07 25.98 -10.45
N PRO A 395 26.36 26.64 -9.50
CA PRO A 395 25.84 25.99 -8.31
C PRO A 395 24.81 24.87 -8.59
N ASP A 396 23.94 25.01 -9.59
CA ASP A 396 22.90 24.00 -9.90
C ASP A 396 23.50 22.66 -10.35
N ILE A 397 24.62 22.69 -11.07
CA ILE A 397 25.29 21.48 -11.56
C ILE A 397 26.02 20.75 -10.42
N ALA A 398 26.64 21.46 -9.52
CA ALA A 398 27.37 20.88 -8.39
C ALA A 398 26.37 20.14 -7.43
N GLU A 399 25.20 20.71 -7.21
CA GLU A 399 24.16 20.09 -6.39
C GLU A 399 23.58 18.86 -7.08
N ALA A 400 23.29 18.91 -8.38
CA ALA A 400 22.82 17.77 -9.16
C ALA A 400 23.86 16.63 -9.14
N LEU A 401 25.14 16.90 -9.30
CA LEU A 401 26.20 15.90 -9.20
C LEU A 401 26.31 15.31 -7.79
N THR A 402 26.13 16.13 -6.74
CA THR A 402 26.10 15.67 -5.34
C THR A 402 24.95 14.72 -5.08
N ALA A 403 23.76 15.01 -5.61
CA ALA A 403 22.60 14.15 -5.50
C ALA A 403 22.80 12.81 -6.21
N LEU A 404 23.37 12.81 -7.42
CA LEU A 404 23.69 11.60 -8.18
C LEU A 404 24.77 10.76 -7.48
N GLN A 405 25.82 11.40 -6.96
CA GLN A 405 26.87 10.76 -6.18
C GLN A 405 26.27 10.01 -4.97
N ARG A 406 25.45 10.70 -4.17
CA ARG A 406 24.76 10.09 -3.03
C ARG A 406 23.94 8.90 -3.43
N ARG A 407 23.16 8.97 -4.54
CA ARG A 407 22.35 7.86 -5.05
C ARG A 407 23.21 6.67 -5.46
N ALA A 408 24.36 6.90 -6.10
CA ALA A 408 25.29 5.84 -6.45
C ALA A 408 25.84 5.12 -5.20
N ALA A 409 26.26 5.89 -4.18
CA ALA A 409 26.77 5.38 -2.92
C ALA A 409 25.68 4.60 -2.12
N GLU A 410 24.46 5.13 -2.05
CA GLU A 410 23.32 4.44 -1.40
C GLU A 410 23.01 3.12 -2.11
N LEU A 411 22.95 3.11 -3.43
CA LEU A 411 22.68 1.92 -4.23
C LEU A 411 23.78 0.86 -4.07
N SER A 412 25.05 1.28 -4.02
CA SER A 412 26.20 0.42 -3.73
C SER A 412 26.07 -0.22 -2.33
N LYS A 413 25.78 0.58 -1.30
CA LYS A 413 25.58 0.12 0.08
C LYS A 413 24.42 -0.85 0.21
N ASP A 414 23.28 -0.53 -0.41
CA ASP A 414 22.10 -1.40 -0.43
C ASP A 414 22.41 -2.74 -1.08
N LEU A 415 23.11 -2.72 -2.22
CA LEU A 415 23.53 -3.93 -2.92
C LEU A 415 24.49 -4.77 -2.08
N GLN A 416 25.48 -4.17 -1.43
CA GLN A 416 26.40 -4.86 -0.52
C GLN A 416 25.67 -5.54 0.63
N PHE A 417 24.70 -4.86 1.25
CA PHE A 417 23.88 -5.43 2.31
C PHE A 417 23.09 -6.67 1.83
N LEU A 418 22.48 -6.56 0.64
CA LEU A 418 21.71 -7.64 0.04
C LEU A 418 22.59 -8.84 -0.38
N LEU A 419 23.80 -8.58 -0.91
CA LEU A 419 24.73 -9.63 -1.31
C LEU A 419 25.29 -10.40 -0.12
N ARG A 420 25.60 -9.73 0.98
CA ARG A 420 26.10 -10.36 2.20
C ARG A 420 25.07 -11.27 2.86
N ALA A 421 23.80 -10.91 2.80
CA ALA A 421 22.66 -11.66 3.37
C ALA A 421 22.93 -12.23 4.78
N GLY A 422 23.65 -11.46 5.63
CA GLY A 422 24.19 -11.94 6.91
C GLY A 422 23.46 -11.45 8.15
N ASP A 423 22.50 -10.51 8.03
CA ASP A 423 21.76 -10.01 9.19
C ASP A 423 20.61 -10.96 9.54
N PRO A 424 20.62 -11.57 10.74
CA PRO A 424 19.60 -12.54 11.17
C PRO A 424 18.22 -11.92 11.41
N ASP A 425 18.12 -10.59 11.56
CA ASP A 425 16.87 -9.88 11.75
C ASP A 425 16.13 -9.65 10.43
N PHE A 426 16.77 -9.97 9.29
CA PHE A 426 16.21 -9.80 7.96
C PHE A 426 16.03 -11.14 7.22
N VAL A 427 15.00 -11.19 6.38
CA VAL A 427 14.81 -12.23 5.37
C VAL A 427 15.15 -11.68 3.99
N TYR A 428 15.96 -12.43 3.25
CA TYR A 428 16.44 -12.07 1.91
C TYR A 428 15.74 -12.90 0.85
N TYR A 429 15.29 -12.23 -0.23
CA TYR A 429 14.56 -12.92 -1.31
C TYR A 429 14.66 -12.17 -2.65
N VAL A 430 14.50 -12.92 -3.73
CA VAL A 430 14.31 -12.37 -5.08
C VAL A 430 12.81 -12.33 -5.36
N GLU A 431 12.30 -11.16 -5.72
CA GLU A 431 10.92 -10.97 -6.18
C GLU A 431 10.92 -10.76 -7.70
N THR A 432 10.14 -11.55 -8.42
CA THR A 432 9.92 -11.34 -9.86
C THR A 432 8.47 -10.93 -10.07
N ARG A 433 8.24 -9.78 -10.72
CA ARG A 433 6.90 -9.30 -11.03
C ARG A 433 6.52 -9.70 -12.45
N GLY A 434 5.39 -10.39 -12.58
CA GLY A 434 4.78 -10.67 -13.85
C GLY A 434 4.23 -9.38 -14.48
N ARG A 435 4.55 -9.10 -15.75
CA ARG A 435 3.91 -8.02 -16.50
C ARG A 435 2.42 -8.33 -16.61
N GLY A 436 1.55 -7.47 -16.05
CA GLY A 436 0.14 -7.44 -16.40
C GLY A 436 0.01 -7.28 -17.92
N ARG A 437 -0.77 -8.15 -18.56
CA ARG A 437 -1.04 -8.05 -20.00
C ARG A 437 -1.73 -6.73 -20.28
N SER A 438 -0.99 -5.73 -20.77
CA SER A 438 -1.60 -4.59 -21.43
C SER A 438 -2.16 -5.09 -22.78
N ALA A 439 -3.43 -4.85 -23.05
CA ALA A 439 -4.11 -5.25 -24.29
C ALA A 439 -3.43 -4.69 -25.57
N ASN A 440 -2.50 -3.74 -25.43
CA ASN A 440 -1.71 -3.19 -26.54
C ASN A 440 -0.43 -3.96 -26.83
N ALA A 441 0.05 -4.85 -25.93
CA ALA A 441 1.26 -5.64 -26.18
C ALA A 441 1.05 -6.75 -27.22
N ASP A 442 -0.17 -7.27 -27.38
CA ASP A 442 -0.50 -8.33 -28.34
C ASP A 442 -0.54 -7.82 -29.80
N ARG A 443 -0.66 -6.51 -30.04
CA ARG A 443 -0.63 -5.91 -31.41
C ARG A 443 0.77 -5.64 -31.92
N LEU A 444 1.76 -5.51 -31.05
CA LEU A 444 3.18 -5.30 -31.43
C LEU A 444 4.00 -6.60 -31.52
N ALA A 445 3.48 -7.71 -31.02
CA ALA A 445 4.15 -9.01 -31.09
C ALA A 445 4.11 -9.67 -32.49
N SER A 446 3.41 -9.09 -33.47
CA SER A 446 3.34 -9.60 -34.85
C SER A 446 4.50 -9.17 -35.76
N ALA A 447 5.43 -8.34 -35.26
CA ALA A 447 6.62 -7.94 -35.99
C ALA A 447 7.88 -8.59 -35.38
N GLY A 448 8.11 -9.86 -35.69
CA GLY A 448 9.40 -10.49 -35.93
C GLY A 448 10.53 -10.41 -34.91
N SER A 449 10.30 -10.14 -33.61
CA SER A 449 11.32 -10.29 -32.58
C SER A 449 10.86 -11.30 -31.53
N SER A 450 11.58 -12.40 -31.39
CA SER A 450 11.44 -13.42 -30.35
C SER A 450 11.81 -12.84 -28.97
N GLY A 451 11.04 -11.86 -28.50
CA GLY A 451 11.16 -11.27 -27.18
C GLY A 451 10.58 -12.23 -26.14
N ARG A 452 11.42 -13.09 -25.55
CA ARG A 452 11.12 -13.74 -24.26
C ARG A 452 10.69 -12.63 -23.31
N TYR A 453 9.51 -12.73 -22.71
CA TYR A 453 9.00 -11.84 -21.68
C TYR A 453 10.05 -11.78 -20.56
N ALA A 454 10.88 -10.74 -20.54
CA ALA A 454 11.92 -10.59 -19.54
C ALA A 454 11.23 -10.20 -18.22
N THR A 455 11.06 -11.19 -17.34
CA THR A 455 10.72 -10.93 -15.94
C THR A 455 11.89 -10.19 -15.30
N ARG A 456 11.63 -9.00 -14.73
CA ARG A 456 12.70 -8.22 -14.08
C ARG A 456 12.73 -8.56 -12.59
N PRO A 457 13.85 -9.09 -12.05
CA PRO A 457 13.98 -9.44 -10.65
C PRO A 457 14.28 -8.22 -9.80
N PHE A 458 13.74 -8.24 -8.56
CA PHE A 458 14.07 -7.33 -7.47
C PHE A 458 14.79 -8.13 -6.40
N LEU A 459 15.96 -7.69 -6.01
CA LEU A 459 16.67 -8.22 -4.85
C LEU A 459 16.18 -7.48 -3.61
N ARG A 460 15.73 -8.19 -2.59
CA ARG A 460 15.08 -7.58 -1.42
C ARG A 460 15.52 -8.18 -0.11
N ALA A 461 15.52 -7.35 0.92
CA ALA A 461 15.56 -7.76 2.32
C ALA A 461 14.40 -7.10 3.07
N SER A 462 13.71 -7.86 3.91
CA SER A 462 12.65 -7.34 4.77
C SER A 462 12.91 -7.73 6.22
N PRO A 463 12.65 -6.82 7.19
CA PRO A 463 12.75 -7.17 8.59
C PRO A 463 11.73 -8.27 8.95
N ILE A 464 12.16 -9.26 9.72
CA ILE A 464 11.31 -10.35 10.19
C ILE A 464 10.32 -9.84 11.24
N ASP A 465 10.81 -8.97 12.13
CA ASP A 465 10.06 -8.35 13.22
C ASP A 465 10.20 -6.83 13.15
N VAL A 466 9.09 -6.12 12.94
CA VAL A 466 9.04 -4.65 12.86
C VAL A 466 8.65 -4.00 14.18
N SER A 467 8.32 -4.78 15.21
CA SER A 467 7.74 -4.29 16.47
C SER A 467 8.58 -3.20 17.13
N ARG A 468 9.90 -3.44 17.24
CA ARG A 468 10.83 -2.45 17.81
C ARG A 468 10.94 -1.21 16.92
N ILE A 469 11.05 -1.40 15.62
CA ILE A 469 11.22 -0.30 14.66
C ILE A 469 9.99 0.62 14.68
N VAL A 470 8.80 0.04 14.60
CA VAL A 470 7.53 0.79 14.61
C VAL A 470 7.36 1.55 15.92
N ARG A 471 7.65 0.92 17.07
CA ARG A 471 7.58 1.57 18.37
C ARG A 471 8.54 2.77 18.44
N GLU A 472 9.81 2.59 18.15
CA GLU A 472 10.84 3.62 18.30
C GLU A 472 10.70 4.74 17.27
N ALA A 473 10.34 4.41 16.03
CA ALA A 473 10.24 5.37 14.94
C ALA A 473 8.91 6.14 14.92
N LEU A 474 7.81 5.51 15.34
CA LEU A 474 6.48 6.10 15.25
C LEU A 474 5.88 6.42 16.63
N PHE A 475 5.82 5.46 17.56
CA PHE A 475 4.99 5.61 18.76
C PHE A 475 5.71 6.33 19.90
N ASP A 476 6.97 6.02 20.19
CA ASP A 476 7.72 6.60 21.31
C ASP A 476 7.96 8.12 21.14
N ARG A 477 7.77 8.65 19.94
CA ARG A 477 7.89 10.09 19.62
C ARG A 477 6.61 10.88 19.85
N MET A 478 5.48 10.20 20.03
CA MET A 478 4.16 10.81 20.14
C MET A 478 3.74 10.91 21.60
N ARG A 479 3.07 12.00 21.96
CA ARG A 479 2.44 12.13 23.26
C ARG A 479 1.23 11.22 23.39
N ALA A 480 0.42 11.14 22.33
CA ALA A 480 -0.78 10.32 22.27
C ALA A 480 -0.85 9.55 20.95
N VAL A 481 -1.18 8.25 21.03
CA VAL A 481 -1.35 7.37 19.88
C VAL A 481 -2.70 6.68 19.96
N VAL A 482 -3.50 6.79 18.93
CA VAL A 482 -4.78 6.08 18.78
C VAL A 482 -4.67 5.13 17.60
N LEU A 483 -4.78 3.83 17.86
CA LEU A 483 -4.83 2.81 16.81
C LEU A 483 -6.26 2.26 16.74
N THR A 484 -6.88 2.37 15.59
CA THR A 484 -8.25 1.90 15.40
C THR A 484 -8.42 1.09 14.12
N SER A 485 -9.33 0.14 14.18
CA SER A 485 -9.79 -0.63 13.03
C SER A 485 -11.14 -1.30 13.34
N ALA A 486 -11.78 -1.84 12.31
CA ALA A 486 -12.94 -2.71 12.49
C ALA A 486 -12.58 -4.09 13.06
N THR A 487 -11.31 -4.49 12.89
CA THR A 487 -10.77 -5.80 13.26
C THR A 487 -9.35 -5.63 13.77
N LEU A 488 -9.14 -5.79 15.07
CA LEU A 488 -7.84 -5.73 15.76
C LEU A 488 -7.69 -6.84 16.79
N ALA A 489 -8.78 -7.20 17.46
CA ALA A 489 -8.77 -8.20 18.49
C ALA A 489 -8.88 -9.62 17.88
N VAL A 490 -8.18 -10.54 18.49
CA VAL A 490 -8.28 -11.98 18.24
C VAL A 490 -8.50 -12.67 19.59
N ASP A 491 -9.44 -13.60 19.67
CA ASP A 491 -9.83 -14.28 20.91
C ASP A 491 -10.17 -13.29 22.04
N ASP A 492 -10.87 -12.22 21.70
CA ASP A 492 -11.26 -11.13 22.59
C ASP A 492 -10.07 -10.34 23.21
N SER A 493 -8.88 -10.42 22.63
CA SER A 493 -7.65 -9.81 23.13
C SER A 493 -6.92 -9.01 22.05
N PHE A 494 -6.21 -7.95 22.46
CA PHE A 494 -5.32 -7.16 21.61
C PHE A 494 -3.86 -7.65 21.67
N GLU A 495 -3.55 -8.72 22.40
CA GLU A 495 -2.16 -9.16 22.59
C GLU A 495 -1.44 -9.46 21.27
N TYR A 496 -2.14 -10.01 20.29
CA TYR A 496 -1.57 -10.24 18.97
C TYR A 496 -1.07 -8.93 18.34
N VAL A 497 -1.92 -7.93 18.20
CA VAL A 497 -1.54 -6.65 17.56
C VAL A 497 -0.53 -5.88 18.40
N LYS A 498 -0.62 -5.94 19.75
CA LYS A 498 0.37 -5.34 20.66
C LYS A 498 1.76 -5.93 20.43
N GLY A 499 1.85 -7.25 20.35
CA GLY A 499 3.11 -7.95 20.04
C GLY A 499 3.67 -7.57 18.67
N ARG A 500 2.82 -7.54 17.63
CA ARG A 500 3.25 -7.25 16.25
C ARG A 500 3.70 -5.81 16.03
N LEU A 501 3.11 -4.84 16.76
CA LEU A 501 3.44 -3.42 16.64
C LEU A 501 4.34 -2.89 17.77
N GLY A 502 4.75 -3.74 18.72
CA GLY A 502 5.64 -3.38 19.81
C GLY A 502 5.00 -2.50 20.89
N ILE A 503 3.68 -2.56 21.05
CA ILE A 503 2.93 -1.76 22.02
C ILE A 503 3.02 -2.44 23.40
N ARG A 504 3.60 -1.74 24.37
CA ARG A 504 3.81 -2.30 25.73
C ARG A 504 2.60 -2.07 26.63
N HIS A 505 2.06 -0.86 26.60
CA HIS A 505 0.93 -0.43 27.42
C HIS A 505 -0.04 0.34 26.53
N ALA A 506 -1.31 0.02 26.64
CA ALA A 506 -2.39 0.73 25.97
C ALA A 506 -3.68 0.64 26.79
N ALA A 507 -4.49 1.69 26.72
CA ALA A 507 -5.89 1.57 27.03
C ALA A 507 -6.56 0.75 25.91
N GLU A 508 -7.49 -0.12 26.26
CA GLU A 508 -8.13 -1.04 25.33
C GLU A 508 -9.64 -0.80 25.30
N LEU A 509 -10.20 -0.64 24.12
CA LEU A 509 -11.63 -0.46 23.93
C LEU A 509 -12.13 -1.36 22.81
N ARG A 510 -13.14 -2.17 23.11
CA ARG A 510 -13.90 -2.90 22.10
C ARG A 510 -15.33 -2.38 22.08
N VAL A 511 -15.77 -2.00 20.89
CA VAL A 511 -17.12 -1.56 20.61
C VAL A 511 -17.75 -2.54 19.65
N ALA A 512 -18.81 -3.19 20.09
CA ALA A 512 -19.57 -4.09 19.22
C ALA A 512 -20.13 -3.34 18.01
N SER A 513 -20.37 -4.06 16.94
CA SER A 513 -21.10 -3.52 15.79
C SER A 513 -22.52 -3.14 16.18
N GLU A 514 -23.02 -2.04 15.65
CA GLU A 514 -24.42 -1.59 15.82
C GLU A 514 -25.42 -2.41 15.00
N PHE A 515 -24.93 -3.38 14.24
CA PHE A 515 -25.76 -4.21 13.39
C PHE A 515 -26.24 -5.47 14.10
N ASP A 516 -27.51 -5.83 13.89
CA ASP A 516 -28.09 -7.07 14.40
C ASP A 516 -27.79 -8.24 13.46
N TYR A 517 -26.60 -8.78 13.57
CA TYR A 517 -26.19 -9.93 12.76
C TYR A 517 -27.08 -11.17 12.95
N ALA A 518 -27.80 -11.28 14.06
CA ALA A 518 -28.71 -12.40 14.30
C ALA A 518 -29.87 -12.42 13.30
N THR A 519 -30.32 -11.25 12.86
CA THR A 519 -31.41 -11.09 11.89
C THR A 519 -30.96 -10.70 10.49
N GLN A 520 -29.84 -9.96 10.39
CA GLN A 520 -29.35 -9.41 9.13
C GLN A 520 -28.43 -10.36 8.36
N ALA A 521 -27.78 -11.30 9.02
CA ALA A 521 -26.81 -12.20 8.40
C ALA A 521 -27.11 -13.68 8.65
N LEU A 522 -26.72 -14.52 7.70
CA LEU A 522 -26.75 -15.97 7.83
C LEU A 522 -25.37 -16.53 7.46
N LEU A 523 -24.74 -17.30 8.34
CA LEU A 523 -23.46 -17.95 8.06
C LEU A 523 -23.70 -19.37 7.51
N TYR A 524 -23.38 -19.56 6.23
CA TYR A 524 -23.49 -20.87 5.57
C TYR A 524 -22.14 -21.60 5.56
N LEU A 525 -22.12 -22.82 6.09
CA LEU A 525 -20.95 -23.70 6.16
C LEU A 525 -21.28 -25.06 5.53
N PRO A 526 -20.92 -25.35 4.29
CA PRO A 526 -21.30 -26.58 3.59
C PRO A 526 -20.70 -27.83 4.25
N ARG A 527 -21.46 -28.94 4.22
CA ARG A 527 -21.02 -30.23 4.79
C ARG A 527 -20.19 -31.06 3.82
N ARG A 528 -20.39 -30.92 2.52
CA ARG A 528 -19.91 -31.85 1.49
C ARG A 528 -18.73 -31.36 0.66
N VAL A 529 -18.11 -30.25 1.04
CA VAL A 529 -16.91 -29.75 0.35
C VAL A 529 -15.69 -30.49 0.87
N PRO A 530 -14.83 -31.04 -0.03
CA PRO A 530 -13.61 -31.73 0.37
C PRO A 530 -12.56 -30.74 0.93
N SER A 531 -11.47 -31.29 1.49
CA SER A 531 -10.34 -30.45 1.96
C SER A 531 -9.79 -29.58 0.80
N PRO A 532 -9.38 -28.33 1.08
CA PRO A 532 -8.76 -27.45 0.08
C PRO A 532 -7.51 -28.03 -0.62
N LYS A 533 -6.87 -29.04 -0.04
CA LYS A 533 -5.76 -29.77 -0.64
C LYS A 533 -6.18 -30.86 -1.63
N ALA A 534 -7.46 -31.25 -1.65
CA ALA A 534 -7.95 -32.29 -2.53
C ALA A 534 -8.08 -31.78 -3.97
N PRO A 535 -7.71 -32.55 -4.99
CA PRO A 535 -7.89 -32.16 -6.41
C PRO A 535 -9.33 -31.81 -6.79
N ALA A 536 -10.32 -32.44 -6.15
CA ALA A 536 -11.76 -32.21 -6.38
C ALA A 536 -12.29 -30.91 -5.72
N PHE A 537 -11.48 -30.18 -4.95
CA PHE A 537 -11.90 -28.98 -4.23
C PHE A 537 -12.43 -27.88 -5.17
N PRO A 538 -11.75 -27.49 -6.27
CA PRO A 538 -12.21 -26.40 -7.13
C PRO A 538 -13.59 -26.67 -7.74
N GLU A 539 -13.86 -27.91 -8.15
CA GLU A 539 -15.15 -28.32 -8.72
C GLU A 539 -16.25 -28.33 -7.67
N ALA A 540 -15.94 -28.80 -6.45
CA ALA A 540 -16.90 -28.80 -5.35
C ALA A 540 -17.20 -27.35 -4.90
N ALA A 541 -16.20 -26.49 -4.80
CA ALA A 541 -16.37 -25.07 -4.51
C ALA A 541 -17.21 -24.37 -5.59
N ALA A 542 -16.96 -24.66 -6.88
CA ALA A 542 -17.76 -24.11 -7.97
C ALA A 542 -19.25 -24.49 -7.86
N ARG A 543 -19.55 -25.75 -7.53
CA ARG A 543 -20.95 -26.20 -7.31
C ARG A 543 -21.62 -25.42 -6.17
N GLU A 544 -20.95 -25.27 -5.04
CA GLU A 544 -21.50 -24.51 -3.92
C GLU A 544 -21.69 -23.03 -4.28
N VAL A 545 -20.70 -22.40 -4.95
CA VAL A 545 -20.83 -21.01 -5.44
C VAL A 545 -22.04 -20.87 -6.35
N ILE A 546 -22.23 -21.76 -7.32
CA ILE A 546 -23.36 -21.74 -8.26
C ILE A 546 -24.67 -21.83 -7.51
N GLU A 547 -24.82 -22.77 -6.55
CA GLU A 547 -26.03 -22.97 -5.79
C GLU A 547 -26.37 -21.79 -4.87
N ILE A 548 -25.37 -21.17 -4.25
CA ILE A 548 -25.55 -19.99 -3.41
C ILE A 548 -25.94 -18.78 -4.27
N VAL A 549 -25.21 -18.54 -5.37
CA VAL A 549 -25.43 -17.39 -6.26
C VAL A 549 -26.78 -17.46 -6.97
N ARG A 550 -27.29 -18.64 -7.30
CA ARG A 550 -28.66 -18.81 -7.81
C ARG A 550 -29.71 -18.34 -6.81
N ARG A 551 -29.56 -18.69 -5.53
CA ARG A 551 -30.47 -18.31 -4.44
C ARG A 551 -30.38 -16.83 -4.08
N SER A 552 -29.21 -16.24 -4.13
CA SER A 552 -29.01 -14.78 -3.94
C SER A 552 -29.37 -13.95 -5.18
N ARG A 553 -29.69 -14.60 -6.30
CA ARG A 553 -29.96 -13.95 -7.60
C ARG A 553 -28.82 -13.05 -8.07
N GLY A 554 -27.58 -13.55 -8.06
CA GLY A 554 -26.37 -12.75 -8.23
C GLY A 554 -26.03 -11.95 -6.97
N ARG A 555 -25.65 -10.69 -7.11
CA ARG A 555 -25.31 -9.74 -6.02
C ARG A 555 -24.27 -10.32 -5.05
N ALA A 556 -23.24 -10.95 -5.58
CA ALA A 556 -22.30 -11.74 -4.81
C ALA A 556 -20.85 -11.34 -5.03
N PHE A 557 -20.08 -11.29 -3.94
CA PHE A 557 -18.62 -11.34 -3.95
C PHE A 557 -18.16 -12.77 -3.67
N VAL A 558 -17.36 -13.34 -4.59
CA VAL A 558 -16.68 -14.60 -4.40
C VAL A 558 -15.20 -14.35 -4.25
N LEU A 559 -14.70 -14.51 -3.03
CA LEU A 559 -13.36 -14.17 -2.62
C LEU A 559 -12.48 -15.42 -2.55
N PHE A 560 -11.47 -15.45 -3.39
CA PHE A 560 -10.53 -16.56 -3.49
C PHE A 560 -9.21 -16.23 -2.79
N THR A 561 -8.58 -17.25 -2.24
CA THR A 561 -7.23 -17.11 -1.67
C THR A 561 -6.11 -17.38 -2.69
N SER A 562 -6.46 -17.82 -3.90
CA SER A 562 -5.49 -18.01 -4.99
C SER A 562 -6.11 -17.82 -6.37
N TYR A 563 -5.32 -17.27 -7.29
CA TYR A 563 -5.72 -17.09 -8.69
C TYR A 563 -5.97 -18.43 -9.43
N SER A 564 -5.29 -19.51 -9.06
CA SER A 564 -5.47 -20.81 -9.70
C SER A 564 -6.88 -21.35 -9.44
N VAL A 565 -7.36 -21.29 -8.19
CA VAL A 565 -8.73 -21.70 -7.84
C VAL A 565 -9.75 -20.76 -8.47
N LEU A 566 -9.53 -19.43 -8.42
CA LEU A 566 -10.39 -18.44 -9.08
C LEU A 566 -10.60 -18.82 -10.55
N ARG A 567 -9.54 -19.06 -11.31
CA ARG A 567 -9.64 -19.40 -12.73
C ARG A 567 -10.34 -20.74 -13.00
N SER A 568 -10.13 -21.73 -12.15
CA SER A 568 -10.81 -23.02 -12.26
C SER A 568 -12.31 -22.88 -12.02
N VAL A 569 -12.69 -22.12 -10.98
CA VAL A 569 -14.11 -21.88 -10.61
C VAL A 569 -14.77 -20.95 -11.64
N GLN A 570 -14.09 -19.91 -12.12
CA GLN A 570 -14.58 -18.95 -13.11
C GLN A 570 -15.22 -19.67 -14.32
N ARG A 571 -14.49 -20.59 -14.93
CA ARG A 571 -14.98 -21.31 -16.14
C ARG A 571 -16.29 -22.06 -15.89
N LEU A 572 -16.45 -22.67 -14.72
CA LEU A 572 -17.65 -23.43 -14.36
C LEU A 572 -18.81 -22.50 -14.03
N VAL A 573 -18.54 -21.39 -13.35
CA VAL A 573 -19.54 -20.40 -12.95
C VAL A 573 -20.07 -19.64 -14.16
N GLU A 574 -19.20 -19.21 -15.10
CA GLU A 574 -19.62 -18.52 -16.34
C GLU A 574 -20.53 -19.37 -17.22
N MET A 575 -20.33 -20.70 -17.25
CA MET A 575 -21.20 -21.63 -18.02
C MET A 575 -22.53 -21.92 -17.35
N ALA A 576 -22.63 -21.78 -16.04
CA ALA A 576 -23.78 -22.26 -15.25
C ALA A 576 -24.73 -21.14 -14.78
N LEU A 577 -24.27 -19.89 -14.73
CA LEU A 577 -25.03 -18.76 -14.18
C LEU A 577 -25.45 -17.77 -15.27
N PRO A 578 -26.68 -17.28 -15.25
CA PRO A 578 -27.17 -16.27 -16.21
C PRO A 578 -26.85 -14.82 -15.80
N TYR A 579 -26.02 -14.62 -14.78
CA TYR A 579 -25.71 -13.30 -14.21
C TYR A 579 -24.43 -12.71 -14.82
N PRO A 580 -24.31 -11.39 -14.87
CA PRO A 580 -23.05 -10.73 -15.27
C PRO A 580 -21.92 -11.11 -14.32
N ILE A 581 -20.83 -11.68 -14.85
CA ILE A 581 -19.67 -12.11 -14.06
C ILE A 581 -18.51 -11.15 -14.34
N LEU A 582 -18.08 -10.47 -13.29
CA LEU A 582 -16.93 -9.60 -13.29
C LEU A 582 -15.74 -10.34 -12.66
N VAL A 583 -14.57 -10.25 -13.28
CA VAL A 583 -13.40 -11.01 -12.84
C VAL A 583 -12.22 -10.09 -12.63
N GLN A 584 -11.55 -10.23 -11.50
CA GLN A 584 -10.32 -9.49 -11.22
C GLN A 584 -9.27 -9.72 -12.32
N GLY A 585 -8.69 -8.61 -12.81
CA GLY A 585 -7.67 -8.62 -13.86
C GLY A 585 -8.23 -8.45 -15.28
N THR A 586 -9.55 -8.28 -15.46
CA THR A 586 -10.17 -7.93 -16.75
C THR A 586 -10.29 -6.41 -16.96
N ALA A 587 -10.30 -5.64 -15.88
CA ALA A 587 -10.29 -4.17 -15.87
C ALA A 587 -9.62 -3.65 -14.59
N PRO A 588 -9.30 -2.35 -14.49
CA PRO A 588 -8.84 -1.72 -13.26
C PRO A 588 -9.80 -1.96 -12.10
N ARG A 589 -9.26 -2.00 -10.88
CA ARG A 589 -10.04 -2.31 -9.66
C ARG A 589 -11.22 -1.36 -9.44
N THR A 590 -10.99 -0.07 -9.61
CA THR A 590 -12.01 0.98 -9.45
C THR A 590 -13.14 0.77 -10.43
N GLU A 591 -12.83 0.55 -11.70
CA GLU A 591 -13.81 0.28 -12.76
C GLU A 591 -14.63 -0.99 -12.47
N LEU A 592 -13.99 -2.08 -12.03
CA LEU A 592 -14.70 -3.32 -11.67
C LEU A 592 -15.69 -3.11 -10.52
N ILE A 593 -15.32 -2.29 -9.53
CA ILE A 593 -16.20 -1.96 -8.40
C ILE A 593 -17.38 -1.09 -8.87
N ASP A 594 -17.13 -0.08 -9.69
CA ASP A 594 -18.18 0.80 -10.21
C ASP A 594 -19.13 0.05 -11.15
N ARG A 595 -18.60 -0.83 -11.99
CA ARG A 595 -19.40 -1.76 -12.80
C ARG A 595 -20.24 -2.70 -11.93
N PHE A 596 -19.66 -3.23 -10.85
CA PHE A 596 -20.39 -4.08 -9.92
C PHE A 596 -21.56 -3.35 -9.26
N ARG A 597 -21.36 -2.11 -8.83
CA ARG A 597 -22.42 -1.26 -8.22
C ARG A 597 -23.52 -0.91 -9.20
N SER A 598 -23.19 -0.65 -10.46
CA SER A 598 -24.14 -0.22 -11.49
C SER A 598 -24.80 -1.35 -12.26
N THR A 599 -24.26 -2.58 -12.18
CA THR A 599 -24.81 -3.73 -12.93
C THR A 599 -25.72 -4.57 -12.03
N PRO A 600 -27.01 -4.66 -12.33
CA PRO A 600 -27.93 -5.48 -11.55
C PRO A 600 -27.51 -6.95 -11.51
N ASN A 601 -27.62 -7.57 -10.34
CA ASN A 601 -27.34 -8.99 -10.13
C ASN A 601 -25.92 -9.44 -10.52
N ALA A 602 -24.94 -8.54 -10.52
CA ALA A 602 -23.56 -8.87 -10.85
C ALA A 602 -22.93 -9.81 -9.81
N VAL A 603 -21.96 -10.60 -10.28
CA VAL A 603 -21.12 -11.47 -9.46
C VAL A 603 -19.67 -11.06 -9.67
N LEU A 604 -18.95 -10.74 -8.62
CA LEU A 604 -17.52 -10.40 -8.69
C LEU A 604 -16.68 -11.55 -8.17
N LEU A 605 -15.80 -12.07 -9.02
CA LEU A 605 -14.79 -13.07 -8.67
C LEU A 605 -13.45 -12.38 -8.45
N ALA A 606 -12.94 -12.40 -7.21
CA ALA A 606 -11.72 -11.67 -6.86
C ALA A 606 -10.85 -12.42 -5.84
N THR A 607 -9.59 -12.00 -5.71
CA THR A 607 -8.67 -12.51 -4.68
C THR A 607 -8.57 -11.55 -3.50
N SER A 608 -7.72 -11.88 -2.52
CA SER A 608 -7.53 -11.14 -1.26
C SER A 608 -7.25 -9.63 -1.43
N SER A 609 -6.68 -9.21 -2.56
CA SER A 609 -6.47 -7.78 -2.83
C SER A 609 -7.77 -6.96 -2.94
N PHE A 610 -8.91 -7.62 -3.17
CA PHE A 610 -10.25 -7.00 -3.14
C PHE A 610 -10.92 -7.07 -1.76
N TRP A 611 -10.34 -7.79 -0.80
CA TRP A 611 -10.89 -7.85 0.57
C TRP A 611 -10.76 -6.53 1.30
N GLN A 612 -9.77 -5.72 0.92
CA GLN A 612 -9.48 -4.43 1.56
C GLN A 612 -9.99 -3.27 0.70
N GLY A 613 -10.54 -2.22 1.35
CA GLY A 613 -10.87 -0.95 0.69
C GLY A 613 -11.98 -1.00 -0.37
N VAL A 614 -12.83 -2.04 -0.39
CA VAL A 614 -14.03 -2.09 -1.21
C VAL A 614 -15.23 -1.75 -0.32
N ASP A 615 -15.96 -0.72 -0.68
CA ASP A 615 -17.20 -0.32 -0.03
C ASP A 615 -18.36 -0.43 -1.02
N VAL A 616 -19.25 -1.40 -0.80
CA VAL A 616 -20.48 -1.57 -1.56
C VAL A 616 -21.64 -1.58 -0.58
N VAL A 617 -22.48 -0.56 -0.67
CA VAL A 617 -23.62 -0.35 0.22
C VAL A 617 -24.92 -0.75 -0.47
N GLY A 618 -25.87 -1.31 0.28
CA GLY A 618 -27.23 -1.56 -0.17
C GLY A 618 -27.39 -2.84 -1.00
N ASP A 619 -28.44 -2.88 -1.79
CA ASP A 619 -28.92 -4.09 -2.48
C ASP A 619 -27.96 -4.69 -3.53
N ALA A 620 -26.89 -3.99 -3.88
CA ALA A 620 -25.91 -4.48 -4.86
C ALA A 620 -25.11 -5.69 -4.35
N LEU A 621 -24.96 -5.84 -3.04
CA LEU A 621 -24.25 -6.96 -2.41
C LEU A 621 -25.09 -7.63 -1.34
N SER A 622 -25.50 -8.85 -1.56
CA SER A 622 -26.27 -9.66 -0.61
C SER A 622 -25.62 -11.00 -0.26
N CYS A 623 -24.46 -11.29 -0.85
CA CYS A 623 -23.74 -12.53 -0.56
C CYS A 623 -22.21 -12.33 -0.63
N VAL A 624 -21.51 -12.83 0.38
CA VAL A 624 -20.03 -12.90 0.38
C VAL A 624 -19.63 -14.36 0.59
N ILE A 625 -18.89 -14.89 -0.37
CA ILE A 625 -18.43 -16.29 -0.38
C ILE A 625 -16.91 -16.30 -0.32
N VAL A 626 -16.35 -17.01 0.65
CA VAL A 626 -14.90 -17.23 0.80
C VAL A 626 -14.60 -18.69 0.48
N ASP A 627 -13.68 -18.94 -0.47
CA ASP A 627 -13.35 -20.29 -0.94
C ASP A 627 -12.73 -21.16 0.17
N LYS A 628 -11.75 -20.62 0.88
CA LYS A 628 -11.06 -21.30 2.00
C LYS A 628 -10.49 -20.31 2.98
N LEU A 629 -10.12 -20.78 4.17
CA LEU A 629 -9.51 -19.96 5.21
C LEU A 629 -8.23 -19.26 4.69
N PRO A 630 -8.09 -17.93 4.90
CA PRO A 630 -7.05 -17.11 4.30
C PRO A 630 -5.73 -17.20 5.07
N PHE A 631 -5.21 -18.41 5.25
CA PHE A 631 -3.89 -18.59 5.82
C PHE A 631 -2.81 -18.01 4.89
N ALA A 632 -1.89 -17.25 5.46
CA ALA A 632 -0.71 -16.78 4.73
C ALA A 632 0.11 -17.98 4.21
N SER A 633 0.65 -17.83 3.01
CA SER A 633 1.41 -18.90 2.36
C SER A 633 2.74 -19.13 3.06
N PRO A 634 3.06 -20.33 3.54
CA PRO A 634 4.40 -20.65 4.03
C PRO A 634 5.50 -20.57 2.97
N ALA A 635 5.12 -20.47 1.67
CA ALA A 635 6.07 -20.26 0.59
C ALA A 635 6.47 -18.77 0.44
N ASP A 636 5.74 -17.85 1.06
CA ASP A 636 6.17 -16.44 1.12
C ASP A 636 7.38 -16.30 2.05
N PRO A 637 8.48 -15.68 1.60
CA PRO A 637 9.73 -15.61 2.38
C PRO A 637 9.57 -14.92 3.73
N VAL A 638 8.76 -13.86 3.82
CA VAL A 638 8.56 -13.12 5.07
C VAL A 638 7.75 -13.95 6.05
N THR A 639 6.67 -14.57 5.56
CA THR A 639 5.83 -15.48 6.37
C THR A 639 6.65 -16.67 6.88
N ALA A 640 7.45 -17.31 6.01
CA ALA A 640 8.32 -18.42 6.41
C ALA A 640 9.33 -18.00 7.48
N ALA A 641 10.00 -16.85 7.30
CA ALA A 641 10.98 -16.36 8.27
C ALA A 641 10.35 -16.04 9.64
N ARG A 642 9.14 -15.49 9.67
CA ARG A 642 8.38 -15.24 10.91
C ARG A 642 8.02 -16.54 11.61
N ILE A 643 7.56 -17.55 10.87
CA ILE A 643 7.28 -18.90 11.40
C ILE A 643 8.55 -19.48 12.02
N ASP A 644 9.68 -19.46 11.30
CA ASP A 644 10.97 -19.96 11.77
C ASP A 644 11.40 -19.24 13.04
N ALA A 645 11.29 -17.91 13.08
CA ALA A 645 11.70 -17.09 14.23
C ALA A 645 10.85 -17.35 15.49
N ILE A 646 9.54 -17.54 15.35
CA ILE A 646 8.64 -17.85 16.47
C ILE A 646 8.95 -19.24 17.01
N ASN A 647 9.08 -20.24 16.15
CA ASN A 647 9.38 -21.62 16.54
C ASN A 647 10.78 -21.73 17.19
N ALA A 648 11.77 -20.99 16.69
CA ALA A 648 13.12 -20.95 17.28
C ALA A 648 13.14 -20.38 18.71
N ARG A 649 12.17 -19.50 19.04
CA ARG A 649 11.98 -18.96 20.40
C ARG A 649 11.13 -19.86 21.29
N GLY A 650 10.72 -21.05 20.81
CA GLY A 650 9.91 -22.02 21.56
C GLY A 650 8.39 -21.72 21.54
N GLY A 651 7.91 -20.78 20.69
CA GLY A 651 6.50 -20.50 20.48
C GLY A 651 5.84 -21.45 19.47
N ASP A 652 4.52 -21.40 19.38
CA ASP A 652 3.73 -22.11 18.36
C ASP A 652 3.33 -21.12 17.24
N ALA A 653 4.13 -21.07 16.18
CA ALA A 653 3.88 -20.14 15.06
C ALA A 653 2.52 -20.36 14.38
N PHE A 654 1.95 -21.56 14.45
CA PHE A 654 0.63 -21.79 13.91
C PHE A 654 -0.45 -21.15 14.79
N ALA A 655 -0.43 -21.39 16.08
CA ALA A 655 -1.42 -20.88 17.04
C ALA A 655 -1.25 -19.38 17.31
N ASP A 656 0.01 -18.90 17.40
CA ASP A 656 0.34 -17.53 17.86
C ASP A 656 0.44 -16.51 16.72
N TYR A 657 0.63 -16.97 15.46
CA TYR A 657 0.80 -16.08 14.30
C TYR A 657 -0.15 -16.39 13.14
N GLN A 658 -0.15 -17.63 12.61
CA GLN A 658 -0.90 -17.94 11.40
C GLN A 658 -2.42 -17.94 11.62
N VAL A 659 -2.91 -18.50 12.73
CA VAL A 659 -4.34 -18.52 13.07
C VAL A 659 -4.86 -17.10 13.34
N PRO A 660 -4.24 -16.25 14.18
CA PRO A 660 -4.66 -14.87 14.39
C PRO A 660 -4.70 -14.05 13.11
N LEU A 661 -3.65 -14.12 12.29
CA LEU A 661 -3.58 -13.40 11.01
C LEU A 661 -4.72 -13.82 10.07
N ALA A 662 -5.01 -15.13 9.97
CA ALA A 662 -6.08 -15.63 9.14
C ALA A 662 -7.49 -15.27 9.68
N ILE A 663 -7.66 -15.17 11.00
CA ILE A 663 -8.91 -14.68 11.62
C ILE A 663 -9.16 -13.23 11.21
N LEU A 664 -8.18 -12.35 11.39
CA LEU A 664 -8.30 -10.93 11.00
C LEU A 664 -8.62 -10.76 9.52
N ALA A 665 -7.93 -11.52 8.66
CA ALA A 665 -8.20 -11.50 7.22
C ALA A 665 -9.63 -11.98 6.89
N LEU A 666 -10.11 -13.05 7.52
CA LEU A 666 -11.48 -13.55 7.31
C LEU A 666 -12.53 -12.55 7.77
N GLN A 667 -12.35 -11.94 8.96
CA GLN A 667 -13.24 -10.91 9.47
C GLN A 667 -13.36 -9.72 8.50
N GLN A 668 -12.25 -9.28 7.90
CA GLN A 668 -12.24 -8.21 6.91
C GLN A 668 -13.01 -8.57 5.63
N GLY A 669 -12.85 -9.80 5.14
CA GLY A 669 -13.59 -10.29 3.98
C GLY A 669 -15.08 -10.33 4.23
N LEU A 670 -15.51 -10.92 5.34
CA LEU A 670 -16.91 -11.07 5.71
C LEU A 670 -17.55 -9.75 6.15
N GLY A 671 -16.80 -8.83 6.77
CA GLY A 671 -17.26 -7.51 7.21
C GLY A 671 -17.67 -6.55 6.09
N ARG A 672 -17.71 -7.00 4.83
CA ARG A 672 -18.17 -6.21 3.67
C ARG A 672 -19.68 -6.30 3.45
N LEU A 673 -20.33 -7.29 4.00
CA LEU A 673 -21.73 -7.60 3.70
C LEU A 673 -22.71 -6.62 4.34
N ILE A 674 -22.56 -6.32 5.63
CA ILE A 674 -23.48 -5.48 6.39
C ILE A 674 -22.83 -4.10 6.62
N ARG A 675 -23.44 -3.05 6.05
CA ARG A 675 -22.98 -1.65 6.10
C ARG A 675 -24.05 -0.71 6.61
N HIS A 676 -25.32 -1.11 6.45
CA HIS A 676 -26.48 -0.34 6.86
C HIS A 676 -27.45 -1.22 7.65
N ARG A 677 -28.32 -0.61 8.46
CA ARG A 677 -29.31 -1.33 9.27
C ARG A 677 -30.35 -2.12 8.44
N THR A 678 -30.50 -1.74 7.18
CA THR A 678 -31.41 -2.43 6.23
C THR A 678 -30.73 -3.53 5.43
N ASP A 679 -29.40 -3.61 5.47
CA ASP A 679 -28.67 -4.64 4.72
C ASP A 679 -28.96 -6.02 5.29
N ARG A 680 -29.16 -6.99 4.42
CA ARG A 680 -29.29 -8.41 4.75
C ARG A 680 -28.50 -9.25 3.78
N GLY A 681 -27.91 -10.34 4.28
CA GLY A 681 -27.20 -11.20 3.37
C GLY A 681 -26.59 -12.46 3.96
N VAL A 682 -26.01 -13.27 3.09
CA VAL A 682 -25.40 -14.56 3.41
C VAL A 682 -23.89 -14.45 3.37
N LEU A 683 -23.26 -14.88 4.46
CA LEU A 683 -21.82 -15.11 4.57
C LEU A 683 -21.57 -16.61 4.35
N ALA A 684 -20.74 -16.99 3.40
CA ALA A 684 -20.44 -18.40 3.15
C ALA A 684 -18.92 -18.65 3.23
N VAL A 685 -18.54 -19.70 3.96
CA VAL A 685 -17.13 -20.16 4.01
C VAL A 685 -17.09 -21.62 3.60
N LEU A 686 -16.48 -21.90 2.44
CA LEU A 686 -16.51 -23.22 1.82
C LEU A 686 -15.45 -24.19 2.36
N ASP A 687 -14.68 -23.75 3.36
CA ASP A 687 -13.60 -24.55 3.95
C ASP A 687 -14.11 -25.46 5.08
N PRO A 688 -14.02 -26.80 4.92
CA PRO A 688 -14.49 -27.72 5.95
C PRO A 688 -13.66 -27.64 7.25
N ARG A 689 -12.42 -27.12 7.20
CA ARG A 689 -11.55 -26.99 8.37
C ARG A 689 -12.14 -26.09 9.45
N LEU A 690 -12.99 -25.15 9.09
CA LEU A 690 -13.70 -24.30 10.04
C LEU A 690 -14.59 -25.10 11.01
N ARG A 691 -15.10 -26.26 10.58
CA ARG A 691 -15.94 -27.16 11.39
C ARG A 691 -15.18 -28.33 11.97
N THR A 692 -14.15 -28.84 11.26
CA THR A 692 -13.52 -30.13 11.56
C THR A 692 -12.24 -30.02 12.37
N MET A 693 -11.61 -28.84 12.38
CA MET A 693 -10.34 -28.64 13.07
C MET A 693 -10.53 -27.90 14.40
N GLY A 694 -9.71 -28.20 15.40
CA GLY A 694 -9.80 -27.60 16.75
C GLY A 694 -9.72 -26.07 16.75
N TYR A 695 -8.88 -25.50 15.88
CA TYR A 695 -8.75 -24.05 15.74
C TYR A 695 -9.99 -23.38 15.08
N GLY A 696 -10.85 -24.12 14.41
CA GLY A 696 -12.07 -23.59 13.79
C GLY A 696 -12.99 -22.89 14.79
N ARG A 697 -12.99 -23.33 16.07
CA ARG A 697 -13.75 -22.66 17.13
C ARG A 697 -13.28 -21.22 17.36
N ARG A 698 -11.98 -20.95 17.30
CA ARG A 698 -11.40 -19.59 17.43
C ARG A 698 -11.90 -18.68 16.30
N PHE A 699 -11.93 -19.20 15.07
CA PHE A 699 -12.51 -18.46 13.94
C PHE A 699 -13.98 -18.13 14.17
N LEU A 700 -14.80 -19.13 14.53
CA LEU A 700 -16.24 -18.94 14.74
C LEU A 700 -16.54 -17.96 15.89
N ALA A 701 -15.77 -18.01 16.97
CA ALA A 701 -15.91 -17.08 18.10
C ALA A 701 -15.53 -15.63 17.72
N SER A 702 -14.65 -15.46 16.74
CA SER A 702 -14.20 -14.15 16.28
C SER A 702 -15.07 -13.57 15.18
N LEU A 703 -15.98 -14.35 14.55
CA LEU A 703 -16.89 -13.85 13.53
C LEU A 703 -18.11 -13.14 14.14
N PRO A 704 -18.80 -12.27 13.36
CA PRO A 704 -20.05 -11.69 13.79
C PRO A 704 -21.07 -12.80 14.22
N PRO A 705 -21.88 -12.55 15.24
CA PRO A 705 -22.79 -13.57 15.81
C PRO A 705 -24.01 -13.83 14.91
N ALA A 706 -23.76 -14.31 13.69
CA ALA A 706 -24.81 -14.71 12.74
C ALA A 706 -25.24 -16.15 12.97
N PRO A 707 -26.53 -16.49 12.78
CA PRO A 707 -27.00 -17.87 12.79
C PRO A 707 -26.24 -18.74 11.78
N VAL A 708 -25.85 -19.95 12.20
CA VAL A 708 -25.09 -20.88 11.35
C VAL A 708 -26.03 -21.89 10.73
N THR A 709 -25.90 -22.10 9.43
CA THR A 709 -26.61 -23.16 8.70
C THR A 709 -25.68 -24.01 7.83
N HIS A 710 -26.10 -25.22 7.55
CA HIS A 710 -25.41 -26.17 6.66
C HIS A 710 -26.29 -26.54 5.45
N GLU A 711 -27.47 -25.99 5.36
CA GLU A 711 -28.48 -26.38 4.37
C GLU A 711 -28.74 -25.23 3.40
N LEU A 712 -28.70 -25.51 2.11
CA LEU A 712 -29.00 -24.54 1.04
C LEU A 712 -30.43 -24.03 1.06
N ASP A 713 -31.37 -24.84 1.52
CA ASP A 713 -32.77 -24.43 1.67
C ASP A 713 -32.94 -23.32 2.75
N ALA A 714 -32.09 -23.31 3.77
CA ALA A 714 -32.09 -22.23 4.75
C ALA A 714 -31.54 -20.92 4.12
N VAL A 715 -30.56 -21.02 3.21
CA VAL A 715 -30.08 -19.89 2.42
C VAL A 715 -31.17 -19.32 1.53
N GLU A 716 -31.98 -20.21 0.89
CA GLU A 716 -33.11 -19.78 0.05
C GLU A 716 -34.19 -19.06 0.86
N ARG A 717 -34.60 -19.62 1.99
CA ARG A 717 -35.56 -18.98 2.89
C ARG A 717 -35.11 -17.65 3.46
N PHE A 718 -33.80 -17.46 3.61
CA PHE A 718 -33.24 -16.20 4.10
C PHE A 718 -33.41 -15.04 3.10
N PHE A 719 -33.45 -15.33 1.81
CA PHE A 719 -33.63 -14.33 0.74
C PHE A 719 -35.10 -14.11 0.34
N VAL A 720 -36.02 -14.98 0.75
CA VAL A 720 -37.49 -14.82 0.58
C VAL A 720 -38.06 -14.08 1.78
#